data_6531d23760042b67b8f0ba765973a2bd
#
_entry.id   6531d23760042b67b8f0ba765973a2bd
#
_cell.length_a   1.000
_cell.length_b   1.000
_cell.length_c   1.000
_cell.angle_alpha   90.00
_cell.angle_beta   90.00
_cell.angle_gamma   90.00
#
_symmetry.space_group_name_H-M   'P 1'
#
loop_
_entity.id
_entity.type
_entity.pdbx_description
1 polymer ?
#
loop_
_entity_poly.entity_id
_entity_poly.type
_entity_poly.pdbx_seq_one_letter_code
_entity_poly.pdbx_strand_id
1 'polypeptide(L)'
;MKNSKKVFGLFAFLLVCSNANAGSVGTPEEYPGIRYDYNNVNVSLPAFNFTENLTDGGNYIRVEGNSTLDIASNLDINLTSNIPSTGAYGNLVGFGAYGTNNGAPTINAKDVKIKVEAGAADYHNEPFGMLIRDGANYSGGNIDINLITNSNHSGSDVVALSYGLDNENVTREYNSTMKVKDVNIKMVNNQVLTTGTDDNALVGLEQYGEENQKTNFVSTGNLNIDIDDKSNSAPYHIAAGIVIEGGNGTKMTLNNSNIKIKSKANNDYLGGAIVLGFPDYEATTTGQGATLESKGKMVLDTTEAPDVATLNLHGHGSLFKADFENSSTEIKSGGTAIRFAGISQALNADGEDTKPGRDLTISLKNAKITTSATAPYSTPLIVVEEGVKNATFNLSGSGSEAIAADQNELLLIKGNDTDVTLNIDDGAKIKGTIYRATSGEITTNITNNAVWSVPANSGSTYSSNLTLKNGGTFNLSDESHPNASGINYYEIKIFNRAEDGGKILNDNGIITMANTSYNDEVEIYGNYEGKNGAKIKMNTLWNAPGDADGANSQSDILKILGGGTSEYGFATGVTEIIPIALDGRVNIIEGNIQKVAQAVNTVPVVVADKAGAGTFVGKAQTTGAGEVQLTSKLNSNGQRVFFWTLNAIDGTNPYDDGTSKNYSSGATRAILNSSVAGYINTAKVNMDSGFTSLSTLHERRGENALDVNNKKGQAWARIIGQHSKDEGKERFNYETDIYGVQAGYDFNIKNSEDGNRYTGFYFTNTTASTDFYDRYRAQNGIIASDKYTGKVKTKDFSLGLTTTKYYNNGFYLDLVGQLSFINNKYNSRDGVSAKQRGNALAFSVEGGKNYSLGSNWAIEPQAQLIYQYLNLKDFNDGVREVHHGNDSALRARLGFRTTYKKAFYSIANVWHDFSNTTEANIGSDRIKEKYSATWGEIGLGVQLPITNSAYVYSDIRYERSFTSNPKHKGYRGTVGFKYTF
;
A
#
# COMPACT_ATOMS: atom_id res chain seq x y z
N MET A 1 -52.85 34.63 -45.68
CA MET A 1 -51.47 34.08 -45.44
C MET A 1 -51.41 32.91 -44.50
N LYS A 2 -52.38 32.65 -43.57
CA LYS A 2 -52.41 31.46 -42.70
C LYS A 2 -52.70 30.16 -43.46
N ASN A 3 -53.32 30.16 -44.57
CA ASN A 3 -53.73 28.96 -45.34
C ASN A 3 -52.65 28.40 -46.30
N SER A 4 -51.59 29.18 -46.58
CA SER A 4 -50.56 28.69 -47.52
C SER A 4 -49.56 27.65 -46.96
N LYS A 5 -49.35 27.67 -45.66
CA LYS A 5 -48.44 26.69 -45.05
C LYS A 5 -49.05 25.29 -44.87
N LYS A 6 -50.38 25.22 -44.59
CA LYS A 6 -51.09 23.93 -44.52
C LYS A 6 -51.13 23.23 -45.89
N VAL A 7 -51.22 24.00 -46.99
CA VAL A 7 -51.22 23.41 -48.31
C VAL A 7 -49.87 22.82 -48.71
N PHE A 8 -48.78 23.39 -48.27
CA PHE A 8 -47.43 22.81 -48.55
C PHE A 8 -47.14 21.50 -47.75
N GLY A 9 -47.56 21.41 -46.48
CA GLY A 9 -47.49 20.19 -45.72
C GLY A 9 -48.34 19.06 -46.30
N LEU A 10 -49.53 19.39 -46.74
CA LEU A 10 -50.45 18.46 -47.38
C LEU A 10 -49.95 17.98 -48.77
N PHE A 11 -49.25 18.85 -49.58
CA PHE A 11 -48.66 18.44 -50.86
C PHE A 11 -47.49 17.54 -50.75
N ALA A 12 -46.61 17.71 -49.74
CA ALA A 12 -45.52 16.77 -49.39
C ALA A 12 -46.11 15.44 -48.93
N PHE A 13 -47.19 15.46 -48.18
CA PHE A 13 -47.90 14.28 -47.69
C PHE A 13 -48.52 13.41 -48.78
N LEU A 14 -49.18 14.07 -49.72
CA LEU A 14 -49.85 13.40 -50.90
C LEU A 14 -48.85 12.76 -51.86
N LEU A 15 -47.60 13.23 -51.97
CA LEU A 15 -46.61 12.66 -52.86
C LEU A 15 -45.96 11.37 -52.21
N VAL A 16 -45.94 11.28 -50.88
CA VAL A 16 -45.33 10.17 -50.15
C VAL A 16 -46.33 9.04 -49.90
N CYS A 17 -47.64 9.36 -49.80
CA CYS A 17 -48.71 8.37 -49.61
C CYS A 17 -48.99 7.49 -50.84
N SER A 18 -48.42 7.74 -52.00
CA SER A 18 -48.59 6.87 -53.17
C SER A 18 -47.91 5.49 -53.05
N ASN A 19 -47.10 5.26 -52.03
CA ASN A 19 -46.44 3.98 -51.75
C ASN A 19 -46.90 3.35 -50.42
N ALA A 20 -47.96 3.80 -49.80
CA ALA A 20 -48.44 3.26 -48.52
C ALA A 20 -49.33 2.01 -48.75
N ASN A 21 -48.95 0.86 -48.23
CA ASN A 21 -49.84 -0.32 -48.19
C ASN A 21 -50.89 -0.12 -47.07
N ALA A 22 -52.16 -0.05 -47.46
CA ALA A 22 -53.39 -0.35 -46.71
C ALA A 22 -53.41 -0.10 -45.17
N GLY A 23 -53.06 1.08 -44.73
CA GLY A 23 -53.33 1.59 -43.38
C GLY A 23 -54.09 2.92 -43.48
N SER A 24 -54.86 3.30 -42.45
CA SER A 24 -55.51 4.61 -42.40
C SER A 24 -54.55 5.70 -41.96
N VAL A 25 -54.55 6.81 -42.69
CA VAL A 25 -53.89 8.06 -42.22
C VAL A 25 -55.03 8.96 -41.73
N GLY A 26 -55.12 9.15 -40.42
CA GLY A 26 -56.12 9.98 -39.80
C GLY A 26 -55.98 11.47 -40.20
N THR A 27 -57.10 12.19 -40.37
CA THR A 27 -57.06 13.60 -40.52
C THR A 27 -57.32 14.36 -39.23
N PRO A 28 -56.87 15.61 -39.08
CA PRO A 28 -57.08 16.40 -37.87
C PRO A 28 -58.56 16.54 -37.46
N GLU A 29 -59.50 16.30 -38.38
CA GLU A 29 -60.93 16.36 -38.10
C GLU A 29 -61.46 15.08 -37.44
N GLU A 30 -60.82 13.93 -37.59
CA GLU A 30 -61.20 12.65 -36.97
C GLU A 30 -60.80 12.54 -35.50
N TYR A 31 -59.71 13.24 -35.09
CA TYR A 31 -59.13 13.19 -33.72
C TYR A 31 -58.84 14.63 -33.26
N PRO A 32 -59.73 15.26 -32.49
CA PRO A 32 -59.47 16.58 -31.94
C PRO A 32 -58.19 16.60 -31.06
N GLY A 33 -57.25 17.48 -31.38
CA GLY A 33 -55.98 17.58 -30.66
C GLY A 33 -54.80 16.79 -31.25
N ILE A 34 -55.03 15.84 -32.16
CA ILE A 34 -53.99 15.14 -32.92
C ILE A 34 -53.82 15.78 -34.27
N ARG A 35 -52.59 16.12 -34.66
CA ARG A 35 -52.33 16.82 -35.94
C ARG A 35 -51.86 15.93 -37.06
N TYR A 36 -51.09 14.85 -36.72
CA TYR A 36 -50.64 13.81 -37.65
C TYR A 36 -50.73 12.45 -36.98
N ASP A 37 -51.53 11.55 -37.49
CA ASP A 37 -51.72 10.20 -36.98
C ASP A 37 -51.30 9.16 -38.02
N TYR A 38 -50.35 8.31 -37.66
CA TYR A 38 -49.85 7.20 -38.48
C TYR A 38 -50.14 5.88 -37.78
N ASN A 39 -51.19 5.19 -38.22
CA ASN A 39 -51.59 3.95 -37.61
C ASN A 39 -51.55 2.79 -38.62
N ASN A 40 -50.77 1.73 -38.34
CA ASN A 40 -50.55 0.58 -39.20
C ASN A 40 -50.10 0.92 -40.64
N VAL A 41 -49.20 1.91 -40.77
CA VAL A 41 -48.69 2.40 -42.06
C VAL A 41 -47.17 2.43 -42.10
N ASN A 42 -46.60 2.30 -43.31
CA ASN A 42 -45.18 2.48 -43.56
C ASN A 42 -44.99 3.77 -44.35
N VAL A 43 -44.30 4.74 -43.76
CA VAL A 43 -44.11 6.08 -44.35
C VAL A 43 -42.64 6.45 -44.37
N SER A 44 -42.19 7.00 -45.50
CA SER A 44 -40.84 7.55 -45.63
C SER A 44 -40.93 9.05 -45.96
N LEU A 45 -40.31 9.88 -45.11
CA LEU A 45 -40.28 11.32 -45.23
C LEU A 45 -38.86 11.81 -45.50
N PRO A 46 -38.61 12.68 -46.50
CA PRO A 46 -37.27 13.23 -46.73
C PRO A 46 -36.82 14.18 -45.61
N ALA A 47 -37.71 15.01 -45.11
CA ALA A 47 -37.54 15.88 -43.94
C ALA A 47 -38.93 16.31 -43.45
N PHE A 48 -39.01 16.73 -42.20
CA PHE A 48 -40.24 17.24 -41.62
C PHE A 48 -39.94 18.44 -40.73
N ASN A 49 -40.50 19.63 -41.10
CA ASN A 49 -40.34 20.85 -40.34
C ASN A 49 -41.72 21.41 -40.00
N PHE A 50 -41.94 21.69 -38.75
CA PHE A 50 -43.22 22.12 -38.26
C PHE A 50 -43.12 23.18 -37.15
N THR A 51 -43.93 24.21 -37.23
CA THR A 51 -44.10 25.27 -36.24
C THR A 51 -45.58 25.60 -36.07
N GLU A 52 -46.08 25.45 -34.86
CA GLU A 52 -47.50 25.71 -34.55
C GLU A 52 -47.62 26.43 -33.20
N ASN A 53 -48.68 27.27 -33.15
CA ASN A 53 -49.16 27.81 -31.89
C ASN A 53 -50.50 27.15 -31.59
N LEU A 54 -50.51 26.26 -30.58
CA LEU A 54 -51.68 25.47 -30.27
C LEU A 54 -52.73 26.29 -29.55
N THR A 55 -53.95 26.09 -29.99
CA THR A 55 -55.17 26.68 -29.40
C THR A 55 -56.05 25.59 -28.74
N ASP A 56 -55.71 24.35 -28.96
CA ASP A 56 -56.33 23.13 -28.41
C ASP A 56 -55.23 22.14 -28.06
N GLY A 57 -55.42 21.26 -27.07
CA GLY A 57 -54.43 20.30 -26.59
C GLY A 57 -54.29 19.05 -27.47
N GLY A 58 -53.32 18.25 -27.22
CA GLY A 58 -53.12 16.91 -27.77
C GLY A 58 -51.73 16.63 -28.38
N ASN A 59 -51.56 15.42 -28.83
CA ASN A 59 -50.34 14.97 -29.50
C ASN A 59 -50.20 15.64 -30.85
N TYR A 60 -48.98 16.02 -31.19
CA TYR A 60 -48.74 16.66 -32.46
C TYR A 60 -48.46 15.67 -33.59
N ILE A 61 -47.51 14.73 -33.37
CA ILE A 61 -47.29 13.60 -34.26
C ILE A 61 -47.49 12.34 -33.43
N ARG A 62 -48.36 11.45 -33.93
CA ARG A 62 -48.65 10.17 -33.29
C ARG A 62 -48.41 9.04 -34.26
N VAL A 63 -47.64 8.01 -33.82
CA VAL A 63 -47.35 6.80 -34.59
C VAL A 63 -47.76 5.59 -33.78
N GLU A 64 -48.63 4.74 -34.29
CA GLU A 64 -49.19 3.62 -33.56
C GLU A 64 -49.13 2.29 -34.34
N GLY A 65 -49.38 1.18 -33.62
CA GLY A 65 -49.57 -0.14 -34.20
C GLY A 65 -48.29 -0.63 -34.90
N ASN A 66 -48.46 -1.40 -35.99
CA ASN A 66 -47.36 -1.91 -36.81
C ASN A 66 -46.83 -0.90 -37.83
N SER A 67 -46.67 0.33 -37.43
CA SER A 67 -46.21 1.39 -38.33
C SER A 67 -44.68 1.41 -38.43
N THR A 68 -44.18 1.81 -39.61
CA THR A 68 -42.76 2.18 -39.79
C THR A 68 -42.70 3.61 -40.30
N LEU A 69 -41.95 4.45 -39.57
CA LEU A 69 -41.71 5.84 -39.96
C LEU A 69 -40.21 6.06 -40.20
N ASP A 70 -39.86 6.27 -41.45
CA ASP A 70 -38.49 6.57 -41.86
C ASP A 70 -38.34 8.05 -42.20
N ILE A 71 -37.49 8.78 -41.48
CA ILE A 71 -37.20 10.21 -41.71
C ILE A 71 -35.75 10.30 -42.19
N ALA A 72 -35.59 10.57 -43.47
CA ALA A 72 -34.27 10.50 -44.12
C ALA A 72 -33.31 11.62 -43.72
N SER A 73 -33.83 12.76 -43.25
CA SER A 73 -33.00 13.85 -42.75
C SER A 73 -33.49 14.37 -41.38
N ASN A 74 -33.98 15.57 -41.29
CA ASN A 74 -34.32 16.20 -40.01
C ASN A 74 -35.84 16.16 -39.74
N LEU A 75 -36.14 15.91 -38.45
CA LEU A 75 -37.48 16.17 -37.90
C LEU A 75 -37.37 17.36 -36.94
N ASP A 76 -37.92 18.50 -37.37
CA ASP A 76 -37.94 19.76 -36.61
C ASP A 76 -39.38 20.10 -36.19
N ILE A 77 -39.65 20.12 -34.90
CA ILE A 77 -40.95 20.42 -34.29
C ILE A 77 -40.78 21.61 -33.35
N ASN A 78 -41.59 22.64 -33.53
CA ASN A 78 -41.63 23.81 -32.67
C ASN A 78 -43.09 24.10 -32.28
N LEU A 79 -43.43 23.79 -31.03
CA LEU A 79 -44.76 23.96 -30.46
C LEU A 79 -44.76 25.08 -29.42
N THR A 80 -45.76 25.93 -29.49
CA THR A 80 -46.04 26.90 -28.42
C THR A 80 -47.52 26.73 -28.04
N SER A 81 -47.79 26.61 -26.76
CA SER A 81 -49.14 26.45 -26.24
C SER A 81 -49.44 27.52 -25.18
N ASN A 82 -50.60 28.06 -25.15
CA ASN A 82 -51.08 28.99 -24.14
C ASN A 82 -52.61 28.90 -24.02
N ILE A 83 -53.12 27.77 -23.56
CA ILE A 83 -54.55 27.44 -23.55
C ILE A 83 -55.15 27.78 -22.20
N PRO A 84 -55.98 28.81 -22.08
CA PRO A 84 -56.58 29.26 -20.85
C PRO A 84 -57.91 28.53 -20.53
N SER A 85 -57.96 27.25 -20.50
CA SER A 85 -59.23 26.54 -20.37
C SER A 85 -59.31 25.60 -19.19
N THR A 86 -60.51 25.45 -18.63
CA THR A 86 -60.84 24.60 -17.48
C THR A 86 -61.31 23.19 -17.87
N GLY A 87 -61.10 22.73 -19.11
CA GLY A 87 -61.42 21.39 -19.57
C GLY A 87 -60.27 20.39 -19.33
N ALA A 88 -60.58 19.11 -19.16
CA ALA A 88 -59.59 18.06 -19.17
C ALA A 88 -58.97 17.92 -20.56
N TYR A 89 -57.85 18.57 -20.82
CA TYR A 89 -57.08 18.41 -22.05
C TYR A 89 -55.96 17.38 -21.79
N GLY A 90 -55.74 16.50 -22.76
CA GLY A 90 -54.65 15.53 -22.70
C GLY A 90 -53.28 16.18 -22.73
N ASN A 91 -52.26 15.35 -22.66
CA ASN A 91 -50.85 15.71 -22.57
C ASN A 91 -50.41 16.52 -23.80
N LEU A 92 -49.58 17.53 -23.63
CA LEU A 92 -48.93 18.28 -24.71
C LEU A 92 -47.70 17.52 -25.18
N VAL A 93 -47.76 16.81 -26.29
CA VAL A 93 -46.70 15.95 -26.79
C VAL A 93 -46.15 16.44 -28.13
N GLY A 94 -44.84 16.68 -28.21
CA GLY A 94 -44.18 17.04 -29.47
C GLY A 94 -44.18 15.89 -30.47
N PHE A 95 -43.72 14.72 -30.06
CA PHE A 95 -43.71 13.52 -30.86
C PHE A 95 -44.05 12.30 -30.01
N GLY A 96 -44.99 11.48 -30.47
CA GLY A 96 -45.39 10.24 -29.73
C GLY A 96 -45.37 9.02 -30.64
N ALA A 97 -44.82 7.93 -30.17
CA ALA A 97 -44.87 6.60 -30.77
C ALA A 97 -45.32 5.57 -29.74
N TYR A 98 -46.41 4.87 -30.04
CA TYR A 98 -47.08 3.99 -29.07
C TYR A 98 -47.28 2.59 -29.65
N GLY A 99 -46.87 1.58 -28.92
CA GLY A 99 -47.26 0.21 -29.23
C GLY A 99 -48.68 -0.08 -28.80
N THR A 100 -49.24 -1.13 -29.39
CA THR A 100 -50.56 -1.67 -29.06
C THR A 100 -50.51 -3.16 -28.87
N ASN A 101 -51.53 -3.81 -28.37
CA ASN A 101 -51.57 -5.28 -28.29
C ASN A 101 -51.38 -5.96 -29.67
N ASN A 102 -51.61 -5.28 -30.76
CA ASN A 102 -51.49 -5.80 -32.12
C ASN A 102 -50.13 -5.54 -32.77
N GLY A 103 -49.26 -4.68 -32.20
CA GLY A 103 -47.98 -4.40 -32.75
C GLY A 103 -47.32 -3.16 -32.14
N ALA A 104 -46.10 -2.87 -32.53
CA ALA A 104 -45.34 -1.70 -32.06
C ALA A 104 -44.66 -1.02 -33.24
N PRO A 105 -44.65 0.33 -33.27
CA PRO A 105 -44.04 1.09 -34.35
C PRO A 105 -42.51 1.02 -34.27
N THR A 106 -41.91 1.18 -35.45
CA THR A 106 -40.47 1.40 -35.63
C THR A 106 -40.21 2.75 -36.23
N ILE A 107 -39.40 3.54 -35.55
CA ILE A 107 -39.04 4.89 -35.97
C ILE A 107 -37.56 4.90 -36.34
N ASN A 108 -37.27 5.32 -37.56
CA ASN A 108 -35.90 5.57 -38.00
C ASN A 108 -35.78 7.06 -38.37
N ALA A 109 -35.03 7.84 -37.62
CA ALA A 109 -34.86 9.26 -37.88
C ALA A 109 -33.39 9.64 -37.77
N LYS A 110 -32.93 10.51 -38.72
CA LYS A 110 -31.51 10.91 -38.69
C LYS A 110 -31.24 11.87 -37.54
N ASP A 111 -31.90 13.03 -37.52
CA ASP A 111 -31.80 14.01 -36.46
C ASP A 111 -33.21 14.50 -36.08
N VAL A 112 -33.46 14.65 -34.79
CA VAL A 112 -34.73 15.10 -34.23
C VAL A 112 -34.46 16.33 -33.39
N LYS A 113 -35.22 17.41 -33.67
CA LYS A 113 -35.19 18.64 -32.89
C LYS A 113 -36.63 19.01 -32.49
N ILE A 114 -36.85 19.12 -31.21
CA ILE A 114 -38.15 19.42 -30.65
C ILE A 114 -38.03 20.61 -29.71
N LYS A 115 -38.83 21.62 -29.92
CA LYS A 115 -39.08 22.72 -28.98
C LYS A 115 -40.55 22.69 -28.57
N VAL A 116 -40.77 22.60 -27.26
CA VAL A 116 -42.10 22.70 -26.66
C VAL A 116 -42.08 23.85 -25.66
N GLU A 117 -43.01 24.79 -25.76
CA GLU A 117 -43.15 25.92 -24.85
C GLU A 117 -44.59 26.04 -24.38
N ALA A 118 -44.82 25.73 -23.12
CA ALA A 118 -46.10 25.90 -22.45
C ALA A 118 -46.20 27.30 -21.84
N GLY A 119 -47.23 28.06 -22.17
CA GLY A 119 -47.45 29.42 -21.69
C GLY A 119 -47.98 29.48 -20.25
N ALA A 120 -47.99 30.66 -19.64
CA ALA A 120 -48.42 30.87 -18.27
C ALA A 120 -49.88 30.49 -17.95
N ALA A 121 -50.74 30.49 -18.97
CA ALA A 121 -52.13 30.09 -18.84
C ALA A 121 -52.42 28.67 -19.36
N ASP A 122 -51.38 27.92 -19.68
CA ASP A 122 -51.54 26.59 -20.23
C ASP A 122 -52.01 25.59 -19.16
N TYR A 123 -53.10 24.91 -19.50
CA TYR A 123 -53.80 23.93 -18.64
C TYR A 123 -53.48 22.47 -19.00
N HIS A 124 -52.41 22.21 -19.77
CA HIS A 124 -52.01 20.84 -20.05
C HIS A 124 -51.42 20.23 -18.79
N ASN A 125 -51.85 19.04 -18.45
CA ASN A 125 -51.41 18.35 -17.26
C ASN A 125 -49.95 17.85 -17.36
N GLU A 126 -49.47 17.51 -18.59
CA GLU A 126 -48.15 16.90 -18.77
C GLU A 126 -47.54 17.33 -20.12
N PRO A 127 -46.63 18.31 -20.17
CA PRO A 127 -45.88 18.61 -21.35
C PRO A 127 -44.71 17.65 -21.57
N PHE A 128 -44.76 16.94 -22.70
CA PHE A 128 -43.70 16.04 -23.17
C PHE A 128 -43.02 16.55 -24.41
N GLY A 129 -41.71 16.41 -24.51
CA GLY A 129 -41.00 16.60 -25.76
C GLY A 129 -41.18 15.41 -26.70
N MET A 130 -40.79 14.22 -26.27
CA MET A 130 -40.81 12.97 -27.04
C MET A 130 -41.23 11.78 -26.18
N LEU A 131 -42.21 11.01 -26.68
CA LEU A 131 -42.67 9.74 -26.06
C LEU A 131 -42.45 8.57 -27.01
N ILE A 132 -41.73 7.53 -26.53
CA ILE A 132 -41.52 6.27 -27.24
C ILE A 132 -41.93 5.15 -26.32
N ARG A 133 -43.16 4.70 -26.41
CA ARG A 133 -43.79 3.87 -25.37
C ARG A 133 -44.36 2.55 -25.90
N ASP A 134 -44.70 1.64 -25.01
CA ASP A 134 -45.48 0.40 -25.25
C ASP A 134 -44.86 -0.55 -26.29
N GLY A 135 -43.52 -0.68 -26.24
CA GLY A 135 -42.78 -1.56 -27.13
C GLY A 135 -42.36 -0.91 -28.46
N ALA A 136 -42.59 0.37 -28.64
CA ALA A 136 -42.09 1.11 -29.78
C ALA A 136 -40.57 1.06 -29.84
N ASN A 137 -40.01 0.98 -31.06
CA ASN A 137 -38.57 0.98 -31.28
C ASN A 137 -38.13 2.28 -31.95
N TYR A 138 -36.98 2.81 -31.54
CA TYR A 138 -36.39 4.00 -32.13
C TYR A 138 -34.93 3.76 -32.51
N SER A 139 -34.55 4.15 -33.69
CA SER A 139 -33.17 4.19 -34.14
C SER A 139 -32.87 5.52 -34.84
N GLY A 140 -31.91 6.28 -34.30
CA GLY A 140 -31.66 7.61 -34.84
C GLY A 140 -30.27 8.18 -34.58
N GLY A 141 -30.05 9.36 -35.14
CA GLY A 141 -28.87 10.20 -34.94
C GLY A 141 -28.97 11.02 -33.67
N ASN A 142 -29.01 12.33 -33.83
CA ASN A 142 -29.06 13.27 -32.72
C ASN A 142 -30.52 13.61 -32.34
N ILE A 143 -30.71 13.73 -31.02
CA ILE A 143 -31.98 14.23 -30.45
C ILE A 143 -31.69 15.50 -29.66
N ASP A 144 -32.33 16.63 -30.07
CA ASP A 144 -32.25 17.91 -29.37
C ASP A 144 -33.66 18.30 -28.89
N ILE A 145 -33.87 18.34 -27.59
CA ILE A 145 -35.13 18.71 -26.95
C ILE A 145 -34.94 19.98 -26.14
N ASN A 146 -35.74 21.00 -26.40
CA ASN A 146 -35.80 22.21 -25.59
C ASN A 146 -37.25 22.41 -25.10
N LEU A 147 -37.42 22.16 -23.79
CA LEU A 147 -38.71 22.23 -23.14
C LEU A 147 -38.74 23.45 -22.19
N ILE A 148 -39.71 24.32 -22.35
CA ILE A 148 -39.92 25.51 -21.53
C ILE A 148 -41.35 25.46 -20.98
N THR A 149 -41.48 25.49 -19.65
CA THR A 149 -42.77 25.62 -18.99
C THR A 149 -42.86 26.93 -18.23
N ASN A 150 -43.93 27.67 -18.48
CA ASN A 150 -44.30 28.87 -17.73
C ASN A 150 -45.65 28.68 -17.04
N SER A 151 -46.22 27.48 -17.05
CA SER A 151 -47.52 27.15 -16.47
C SER A 151 -47.56 27.44 -14.97
N ASN A 152 -48.63 28.01 -14.49
CA ASN A 152 -48.87 28.32 -13.10
C ASN A 152 -49.75 27.28 -12.40
N HIS A 153 -49.95 26.12 -13.03
CA HIS A 153 -50.78 25.06 -12.49
C HIS A 153 -49.96 24.05 -11.67
N SER A 154 -50.44 23.65 -10.52
CA SER A 154 -49.91 22.57 -9.70
C SER A 154 -50.37 21.21 -10.25
N GLY A 155 -49.58 20.18 -10.12
CA GLY A 155 -49.86 18.80 -10.49
C GLY A 155 -49.52 18.43 -11.94
N SER A 156 -48.55 19.09 -12.56
CA SER A 156 -48.13 18.81 -13.93
C SER A 156 -46.74 18.20 -13.98
N ASP A 157 -46.64 16.99 -14.46
CA ASP A 157 -45.38 16.37 -14.82
C ASP A 157 -44.82 16.91 -16.10
N VAL A 158 -43.54 17.25 -16.12
CA VAL A 158 -42.85 17.84 -17.24
C VAL A 158 -41.70 16.94 -17.65
N VAL A 159 -41.85 16.21 -18.74
CA VAL A 159 -40.85 15.21 -19.15
C VAL A 159 -40.32 15.50 -20.56
N ALA A 160 -39.02 15.66 -20.72
CA ALA A 160 -38.48 15.96 -22.03
C ALA A 160 -38.44 14.72 -22.96
N LEU A 161 -38.00 13.58 -22.47
CA LEU A 161 -37.93 12.33 -23.23
C LEU A 161 -38.40 11.18 -22.34
N SER A 162 -39.45 10.49 -22.73
CA SER A 162 -39.92 9.27 -22.03
C SER A 162 -39.87 8.08 -22.97
N TYR A 163 -39.35 6.95 -22.45
CA TYR A 163 -39.15 5.72 -23.20
C TYR A 163 -39.55 4.51 -22.35
N GLY A 164 -40.30 3.56 -22.92
CA GLY A 164 -40.66 2.31 -22.29
C GLY A 164 -42.15 2.02 -22.24
N LEU A 165 -42.65 1.50 -21.12
CA LEU A 165 -44.08 1.20 -20.91
C LEU A 165 -44.81 2.40 -20.30
N ASP A 166 -46.07 2.59 -20.65
CA ASP A 166 -46.97 3.56 -20.00
C ASP A 166 -48.43 3.03 -19.89
N ASN A 167 -48.76 2.00 -20.63
CA ASN A 167 -50.14 1.56 -20.71
C ASN A 167 -50.31 0.16 -20.10
N GLU A 168 -50.91 0.08 -18.96
CA GLU A 168 -51.23 -1.18 -18.27
C GLU A 168 -52.13 -2.13 -19.06
N ASN A 169 -52.83 -1.60 -20.10
CA ASN A 169 -53.63 -2.43 -20.98
C ASN A 169 -52.83 -3.13 -22.07
N VAL A 170 -51.55 -2.84 -22.24
CA VAL A 170 -50.68 -3.54 -23.20
C VAL A 170 -50.10 -4.79 -22.53
N THR A 171 -50.78 -5.92 -22.64
CA THR A 171 -50.45 -7.19 -21.96
C THR A 171 -49.46 -8.05 -22.72
N ARG A 172 -49.00 -7.68 -23.92
CA ARG A 172 -48.06 -8.50 -24.68
C ARG A 172 -46.64 -8.34 -24.16
N GLU A 173 -45.88 -9.46 -24.12
CA GLU A 173 -44.43 -9.38 -23.93
C GLU A 173 -43.73 -8.66 -25.07
N TYR A 174 -42.84 -7.76 -24.77
CA TYR A 174 -42.04 -7.07 -25.78
C TYR A 174 -40.61 -6.77 -25.34
N ASN A 175 -39.72 -6.67 -26.33
CA ASN A 175 -38.38 -6.13 -26.14
C ASN A 175 -38.28 -4.87 -26.98
N SER A 176 -38.19 -3.70 -26.36
CA SER A 176 -38.06 -2.46 -27.08
C SER A 176 -36.63 -1.93 -26.97
N THR A 177 -36.15 -1.29 -28.04
CA THR A 177 -34.84 -0.67 -28.07
C THR A 177 -34.92 0.74 -28.59
N MET A 178 -34.35 1.66 -27.81
CA MET A 178 -34.10 3.03 -28.28
C MET A 178 -32.60 3.22 -28.44
N LYS A 179 -32.17 3.41 -29.69
CA LYS A 179 -30.73 3.59 -30.02
C LYS A 179 -30.53 4.95 -30.64
N VAL A 180 -29.66 5.77 -30.01
CA VAL A 180 -29.36 7.14 -30.40
C VAL A 180 -27.86 7.37 -30.47
N LYS A 181 -27.45 8.44 -31.16
CA LYS A 181 -26.08 8.90 -31.15
C LYS A 181 -25.87 9.93 -30.04
N ASP A 182 -26.32 11.14 -30.22
CA ASP A 182 -26.23 12.22 -29.25
C ASP A 182 -27.64 12.62 -28.77
N VAL A 183 -27.78 12.96 -27.49
CA VAL A 183 -29.01 13.48 -26.91
C VAL A 183 -28.68 14.75 -26.14
N ASN A 184 -29.38 15.86 -26.50
CA ASN A 184 -29.28 17.12 -25.80
C ASN A 184 -30.67 17.54 -25.31
N ILE A 185 -30.84 17.65 -24.03
CA ILE A 185 -32.06 18.03 -23.36
C ILE A 185 -31.78 19.32 -22.58
N LYS A 186 -32.55 20.34 -22.87
CA LYS A 186 -32.57 21.59 -22.11
C LYS A 186 -33.97 21.82 -21.59
N MET A 187 -34.10 21.97 -20.28
CA MET A 187 -35.38 22.26 -19.65
C MET A 187 -35.28 23.56 -18.85
N VAL A 188 -36.29 24.39 -18.98
CA VAL A 188 -36.43 25.61 -18.18
C VAL A 188 -37.84 25.63 -17.58
N ASN A 189 -37.89 25.52 -16.25
CA ASN A 189 -39.10 25.63 -15.49
C ASN A 189 -39.21 27.01 -14.83
N ASN A 190 -40.15 27.84 -15.29
CA ASN A 190 -40.44 29.15 -14.73
C ASN A 190 -41.73 29.16 -13.89
N GLN A 191 -42.26 28.01 -13.54
CA GLN A 191 -43.49 27.89 -12.76
C GLN A 191 -43.35 28.53 -11.38
N VAL A 192 -44.36 29.26 -10.96
CA VAL A 192 -44.49 29.68 -9.57
C VAL A 192 -45.50 28.72 -8.91
N LEU A 193 -45.01 27.69 -8.27
CA LEU A 193 -45.82 26.68 -7.60
C LEU A 193 -46.51 27.35 -6.40
N THR A 194 -47.83 27.39 -6.39
CA THR A 194 -48.62 27.78 -5.24
C THR A 194 -48.78 26.57 -4.33
N THR A 195 -48.88 26.79 -3.01
CA THR A 195 -48.99 25.75 -1.98
C THR A 195 -50.12 24.74 -2.29
N GLY A 196 -49.84 23.75 -3.11
CA GLY A 196 -50.71 22.64 -3.46
C GLY A 196 -50.11 21.32 -2.88
N THR A 197 -50.98 20.33 -2.67
CA THR A 197 -50.60 18.99 -2.22
C THR A 197 -50.23 18.07 -3.38
N ASP A 198 -50.11 18.59 -4.59
CA ASP A 198 -49.94 17.80 -5.79
C ASP A 198 -48.43 17.66 -6.12
N ASP A 199 -48.01 16.45 -6.44
CA ASP A 199 -46.67 16.13 -6.89
C ASP A 199 -46.39 16.77 -8.24
N ASN A 200 -45.25 17.46 -8.39
CA ASN A 200 -44.78 18.01 -9.68
C ASN A 200 -43.44 17.40 -9.99
N ALA A 201 -43.30 16.74 -11.10
CA ALA A 201 -42.06 16.18 -11.58
C ALA A 201 -41.50 16.93 -12.78
N LEU A 202 -40.22 17.25 -12.71
CA LEU A 202 -39.42 17.79 -13.82
C LEU A 202 -38.34 16.80 -14.20
N VAL A 203 -38.53 16.04 -15.27
CA VAL A 203 -37.69 14.91 -15.65
C VAL A 203 -37.07 15.11 -17.04
N GLY A 204 -35.75 15.03 -17.13
CA GLY A 204 -35.04 15.13 -18.41
C GLY A 204 -35.25 13.91 -19.29
N LEU A 205 -34.89 12.74 -18.82
CA LEU A 205 -35.07 11.47 -19.51
C LEU A 205 -35.64 10.44 -18.56
N GLU A 206 -36.69 9.80 -18.97
CA GLU A 206 -37.39 8.77 -18.22
C GLU A 206 -37.41 7.46 -19.00
N GLN A 207 -37.15 6.34 -18.33
CA GLN A 207 -37.21 5.01 -18.91
C GLN A 207 -38.03 4.09 -18.00
N TYR A 208 -39.08 3.52 -18.53
CA TYR A 208 -39.96 2.59 -17.85
C TYR A 208 -39.67 1.15 -18.26
N GLY A 209 -39.82 0.22 -17.32
CA GLY A 209 -39.78 -1.21 -17.56
C GLY A 209 -40.58 -1.98 -16.51
N GLU A 210 -41.24 -3.04 -16.90
CA GLU A 210 -41.94 -3.97 -16.03
C GLU A 210 -41.31 -5.36 -15.99
N GLU A 211 -41.80 -6.21 -15.11
CA GLU A 211 -41.24 -7.54 -14.77
C GLU A 211 -40.98 -8.45 -15.99
N ASN A 212 -41.86 -8.39 -17.01
CA ASN A 212 -41.81 -9.24 -18.20
C ASN A 212 -41.43 -8.49 -19.48
N GLN A 213 -41.01 -7.23 -19.36
CA GLN A 213 -40.80 -6.34 -20.51
C GLN A 213 -39.37 -5.78 -20.45
N LYS A 214 -38.61 -6.00 -21.51
CA LYS A 214 -37.23 -5.56 -21.59
C LYS A 214 -37.15 -4.26 -22.38
N THR A 215 -36.73 -3.20 -21.70
CA THR A 215 -36.45 -1.92 -22.33
C THR A 215 -34.96 -1.64 -22.34
N ASN A 216 -34.41 -1.28 -23.48
CA ASN A 216 -33.01 -1.04 -23.67
C ASN A 216 -32.73 0.31 -24.33
N PHE A 217 -32.21 1.28 -23.57
CA PHE A 217 -31.77 2.56 -24.07
C PHE A 217 -30.27 2.58 -24.32
N VAL A 218 -29.83 3.00 -25.50
CA VAL A 218 -28.41 3.06 -25.87
C VAL A 218 -28.06 4.38 -26.48
N SER A 219 -27.23 5.19 -25.81
CA SER A 219 -26.57 6.35 -26.38
C SER A 219 -25.13 6.01 -26.74
N THR A 220 -24.77 6.17 -28.01
CA THR A 220 -23.44 5.88 -28.53
C THR A 220 -22.49 7.08 -28.55
N GLY A 221 -23.02 8.28 -28.42
CA GLY A 221 -22.30 9.57 -28.38
C GLY A 221 -22.40 10.23 -27.00
N ASN A 222 -22.89 11.45 -26.98
CA ASN A 222 -23.01 12.26 -25.76
C ASN A 222 -24.49 12.39 -25.35
N LEU A 223 -24.73 12.27 -24.06
CA LEU A 223 -26.00 12.62 -23.44
C LEU A 223 -25.80 13.87 -22.57
N ASN A 224 -26.42 14.97 -22.92
CA ASN A 224 -26.39 16.21 -22.16
C ASN A 224 -27.79 16.57 -21.67
N ILE A 225 -27.95 16.80 -20.39
CA ILE A 225 -29.19 17.23 -19.75
C ILE A 225 -28.87 18.44 -18.88
N ASP A 226 -29.57 19.56 -19.18
CA ASP A 226 -29.45 20.83 -18.44
C ASP A 226 -30.84 21.27 -17.98
N ILE A 227 -31.06 21.20 -16.66
CA ILE A 227 -32.33 21.58 -16.05
C ILE A 227 -32.12 22.83 -15.20
N ASP A 228 -32.77 23.95 -15.61
CA ASP A 228 -32.84 25.20 -14.85
C ASP A 228 -34.25 25.38 -14.29
N ASP A 229 -34.45 24.85 -13.12
CA ASP A 229 -35.71 24.94 -12.39
C ASP A 229 -35.71 26.18 -11.50
N LYS A 230 -36.49 27.18 -11.89
CA LYS A 230 -36.67 28.45 -11.17
C LYS A 230 -37.91 28.49 -10.30
N SER A 231 -38.60 27.37 -10.17
CA SER A 231 -39.76 27.28 -9.30
C SER A 231 -39.36 27.59 -7.83
N ASN A 232 -40.32 28.06 -7.07
CA ASN A 232 -40.19 28.13 -5.63
C ASN A 232 -40.28 26.73 -5.05
N SER A 233 -39.58 26.47 -3.90
CA SER A 233 -39.68 25.21 -3.23
C SER A 233 -41.10 24.87 -2.80
N ALA A 234 -41.66 23.78 -3.32
CA ALA A 234 -42.90 23.19 -2.83
C ALA A 234 -42.63 21.84 -2.23
N PRO A 235 -43.33 21.41 -1.16
CA PRO A 235 -43.28 20.04 -0.68
C PRO A 235 -43.67 19.13 -1.84
N TYR A 236 -42.94 18.05 -2.11
CA TYR A 236 -43.21 17.09 -3.21
C TYR A 236 -42.75 17.48 -4.61
N HIS A 237 -42.03 18.58 -4.77
CA HIS A 237 -41.47 18.89 -6.09
C HIS A 237 -40.23 18.04 -6.38
N ILE A 238 -40.23 17.39 -7.55
CA ILE A 238 -39.16 16.51 -8.02
C ILE A 238 -38.41 17.18 -9.16
N ALA A 239 -37.07 17.15 -9.11
CA ALA A 239 -36.23 17.51 -10.23
C ALA A 239 -35.23 16.37 -10.50
N ALA A 240 -35.33 15.72 -11.64
CA ALA A 240 -34.50 14.60 -12.00
C ALA A 240 -33.95 14.67 -13.41
N GLY A 241 -32.65 14.38 -13.59
CA GLY A 241 -32.02 14.33 -14.90
C GLY A 241 -32.40 13.06 -15.66
N ILE A 242 -32.15 11.91 -15.07
CA ILE A 242 -32.54 10.60 -15.58
C ILE A 242 -33.32 9.87 -14.51
N VAL A 243 -34.46 9.30 -14.85
CA VAL A 243 -35.24 8.38 -14.03
C VAL A 243 -35.34 7.06 -14.80
N ILE A 244 -34.97 5.96 -14.16
CA ILE A 244 -35.14 4.62 -14.71
C ILE A 244 -36.00 3.84 -13.74
N GLU A 245 -37.26 3.64 -14.12
CA GLU A 245 -38.17 2.78 -13.37
C GLU A 245 -37.91 1.31 -13.73
N GLY A 246 -37.81 0.48 -12.72
CA GLY A 246 -37.25 -0.86 -12.84
C GLY A 246 -38.20 -1.92 -13.37
N GLY A 247 -37.65 -2.96 -13.84
CA GLY A 247 -38.15 -4.26 -14.23
C GLY A 247 -36.95 -5.12 -14.63
N ASN A 248 -37.08 -6.44 -14.51
CA ASN A 248 -35.99 -7.37 -14.79
C ASN A 248 -35.59 -7.32 -16.26
N GLY A 249 -34.69 -6.49 -16.62
CA GLY A 249 -34.22 -6.30 -17.99
C GLY A 249 -34.29 -4.86 -18.52
N THR A 250 -34.68 -3.91 -17.66
CA THR A 250 -34.55 -2.48 -17.97
C THR A 250 -33.08 -2.09 -17.90
N LYS A 251 -32.54 -1.67 -19.04
CA LYS A 251 -31.12 -1.32 -19.15
C LYS A 251 -30.91 -0.03 -19.91
N MET A 252 -30.06 0.82 -19.35
CA MET A 252 -29.53 2.01 -20.03
C MET A 252 -28.03 1.87 -20.24
N THR A 253 -27.56 2.14 -21.44
CA THR A 253 -26.12 2.17 -21.77
C THR A 253 -25.75 3.53 -22.34
N LEU A 254 -24.85 4.22 -21.65
CA LEU A 254 -24.36 5.54 -22.03
C LEU A 254 -22.88 5.47 -22.40
N ASN A 255 -22.46 6.27 -23.37
CA ASN A 255 -21.05 6.50 -23.64
C ASN A 255 -20.58 7.69 -22.81
N ASN A 256 -20.76 8.94 -23.26
CA ASN A 256 -20.46 10.10 -22.44
C ASN A 256 -21.78 10.76 -21.98
N SER A 257 -21.75 11.33 -20.76
CA SER A 257 -22.90 12.05 -20.25
C SER A 257 -22.50 13.24 -19.38
N ASN A 258 -23.33 14.28 -19.46
CA ASN A 258 -23.21 15.48 -18.64
C ASN A 258 -24.62 15.91 -18.22
N ILE A 259 -24.91 15.79 -16.93
CA ILE A 259 -26.21 16.06 -16.34
C ILE A 259 -26.05 17.17 -15.32
N LYS A 260 -26.68 18.29 -15.53
CA LYS A 260 -26.68 19.43 -14.62
C LYS A 260 -28.10 19.76 -14.19
N ILE A 261 -28.30 19.91 -12.89
CA ILE A 261 -29.56 20.30 -12.28
C ILE A 261 -29.35 21.52 -11.40
N LYS A 262 -30.19 22.52 -11.63
CA LYS A 262 -30.34 23.65 -10.75
C LYS A 262 -31.77 23.71 -10.30
N SER A 263 -32.03 23.50 -9.03
CA SER A 263 -33.39 23.45 -8.48
C SER A 263 -33.40 23.77 -7.01
N LYS A 264 -34.58 24.22 -6.52
CA LYS A 264 -34.93 24.28 -5.11
C LYS A 264 -35.88 23.16 -4.69
N ALA A 265 -36.05 22.15 -5.56
CA ALA A 265 -36.81 20.95 -5.23
C ALA A 265 -36.32 20.35 -3.90
N ASN A 266 -37.27 19.97 -3.07
CA ASN A 266 -37.00 19.45 -1.72
C ASN A 266 -37.44 17.98 -1.54
N ASN A 267 -37.90 17.32 -2.59
CA ASN A 267 -38.14 15.89 -2.57
C ASN A 267 -36.82 15.15 -2.83
N ASP A 268 -36.15 14.84 -1.76
CA ASP A 268 -34.86 14.17 -1.79
C ASP A 268 -34.98 12.68 -2.14
N TYR A 269 -36.19 12.13 -2.13
CA TYR A 269 -36.44 10.71 -2.39
C TYR A 269 -36.42 10.36 -3.87
N LEU A 270 -36.99 11.21 -4.71
CA LEU A 270 -37.18 10.96 -6.14
C LEU A 270 -36.41 11.93 -7.02
N GLY A 271 -35.72 12.93 -6.46
CA GLY A 271 -34.90 13.89 -7.17
C GLY A 271 -33.43 13.45 -7.30
N GLY A 272 -32.73 14.03 -8.31
CA GLY A 272 -31.32 13.84 -8.50
C GLY A 272 -30.86 13.84 -9.95
N ALA A 273 -29.56 13.84 -10.18
CA ALA A 273 -29.06 13.72 -11.56
C ALA A 273 -29.46 12.35 -12.17
N ILE A 274 -29.42 11.30 -11.36
CA ILE A 274 -29.88 9.97 -11.76
C ILE A 274 -30.67 9.34 -10.61
N VAL A 275 -31.87 8.88 -10.93
CA VAL A 275 -32.73 8.04 -10.09
C VAL A 275 -32.84 6.68 -10.77
N LEU A 276 -32.36 5.63 -10.14
CA LEU A 276 -32.26 4.30 -10.70
C LEU A 276 -33.08 3.30 -9.87
N GLY A 277 -34.10 2.71 -10.48
CA GLY A 277 -35.06 1.83 -9.83
C GLY A 277 -36.08 2.64 -9.00
N PHE A 278 -37.32 2.71 -9.42
CA PHE A 278 -38.35 3.47 -8.71
C PHE A 278 -39.00 2.61 -7.60
N PRO A 279 -39.37 3.20 -6.46
CA PRO A 279 -40.11 2.51 -5.45
C PRO A 279 -41.57 2.37 -5.92
N ASP A 280 -41.94 1.16 -6.38
CA ASP A 280 -43.36 0.88 -6.66
C ASP A 280 -44.10 0.67 -5.34
N TYR A 281 -45.06 1.53 -5.07
CA TYR A 281 -45.88 1.52 -3.88
C TYR A 281 -46.86 0.33 -3.86
N GLU A 282 -47.18 -0.26 -5.01
CA GLU A 282 -48.23 -1.27 -5.17
C GLU A 282 -47.71 -2.66 -5.56
N ALA A 283 -46.40 -2.83 -5.93
CA ALA A 283 -45.95 -4.13 -6.40
C ALA A 283 -45.99 -5.22 -5.34
N THR A 284 -46.92 -6.09 -5.49
CA THR A 284 -47.02 -7.36 -4.73
C THR A 284 -45.97 -8.39 -5.14
N THR A 285 -45.18 -8.10 -6.15
CA THR A 285 -44.11 -8.93 -6.73
C THR A 285 -42.79 -8.21 -6.67
N THR A 286 -41.75 -8.94 -6.38
CA THR A 286 -40.36 -8.56 -6.30
C THR A 286 -39.97 -7.51 -7.33
N GLY A 287 -40.07 -6.22 -6.96
CA GLY A 287 -39.66 -5.09 -7.82
C GLY A 287 -38.21 -5.30 -8.26
N GLN A 288 -38.03 -5.51 -9.55
CA GLN A 288 -36.71 -5.85 -10.08
C GLN A 288 -35.97 -4.59 -10.46
N GLY A 289 -34.68 -4.54 -10.12
CA GLY A 289 -33.86 -3.38 -10.31
C GLY A 289 -33.52 -3.09 -11.77
N ALA A 290 -33.21 -1.84 -12.02
CA ALA A 290 -32.73 -1.35 -13.30
C ALA A 290 -31.21 -1.36 -13.37
N THR A 291 -30.66 -1.45 -14.57
CA THR A 291 -29.21 -1.36 -14.81
C THR A 291 -28.86 -0.12 -15.64
N LEU A 292 -27.94 0.70 -15.12
CA LEU A 292 -27.30 1.76 -15.91
C LEU A 292 -25.81 1.46 -16.06
N GLU A 293 -25.33 1.41 -17.30
CA GLU A 293 -23.91 1.30 -17.65
C GLU A 293 -23.40 2.59 -18.29
N SER A 294 -22.33 3.18 -17.73
CA SER A 294 -21.61 4.30 -18.33
C SER A 294 -20.22 3.86 -18.76
N LYS A 295 -19.96 3.91 -20.07
CA LYS A 295 -18.71 3.40 -20.67
C LYS A 295 -17.65 4.47 -20.91
N GLY A 296 -18.01 5.74 -20.89
CA GLY A 296 -17.12 6.87 -21.12
C GLY A 296 -17.10 7.85 -19.96
N LYS A 297 -16.97 9.12 -20.28
CA LYS A 297 -16.97 10.19 -19.27
C LYS A 297 -18.40 10.54 -18.84
N MET A 298 -18.64 10.54 -17.53
CA MET A 298 -19.90 10.99 -16.93
C MET A 298 -19.65 12.15 -15.96
N VAL A 299 -20.44 13.19 -16.06
CA VAL A 299 -20.45 14.30 -15.11
C VAL A 299 -21.88 14.47 -14.59
N LEU A 300 -22.03 14.39 -13.28
CA LEU A 300 -23.30 14.61 -12.57
C LEU A 300 -23.10 15.82 -11.65
N ASP A 301 -23.84 16.88 -11.89
CA ASP A 301 -23.70 18.16 -11.19
C ASP A 301 -25.03 18.63 -10.61
N THR A 302 -25.19 18.50 -9.31
CA THR A 302 -26.33 19.03 -8.53
C THR A 302 -25.87 20.06 -7.49
N THR A 303 -24.75 20.75 -7.72
CA THR A 303 -24.23 21.73 -6.76
C THR A 303 -25.22 22.89 -6.49
N GLU A 304 -26.11 23.17 -7.42
CA GLU A 304 -27.18 24.15 -7.28
C GLU A 304 -28.54 23.51 -6.94
N ALA A 305 -28.57 22.27 -6.47
CA ALA A 305 -29.76 21.56 -6.00
C ALA A 305 -29.42 20.79 -4.68
N PRO A 306 -29.27 21.48 -3.54
CA PRO A 306 -28.70 20.91 -2.32
C PRO A 306 -29.62 19.91 -1.61
N ASP A 307 -30.93 19.95 -1.89
CA ASP A 307 -31.94 19.14 -1.21
C ASP A 307 -32.23 17.81 -1.94
N VAL A 308 -31.47 17.45 -2.99
CA VAL A 308 -31.57 16.18 -3.70
C VAL A 308 -30.26 15.42 -3.69
N ALA A 309 -30.34 14.08 -3.63
CA ALA A 309 -29.15 13.25 -3.81
C ALA A 309 -28.74 13.20 -5.30
N THR A 310 -27.45 13.36 -5.60
CA THR A 310 -27.00 13.40 -7.00
C THR A 310 -27.24 12.06 -7.71
N LEU A 311 -26.93 10.95 -7.06
CA LEU A 311 -27.19 9.59 -7.54
C LEU A 311 -28.05 8.85 -6.52
N ASN A 312 -29.22 8.42 -6.94
CA ASN A 312 -30.24 7.82 -6.10
C ASN A 312 -30.55 6.40 -6.61
N LEU A 313 -30.33 5.36 -5.80
CA LEU A 313 -30.63 3.98 -6.15
C LEU A 313 -31.79 3.46 -5.34
N HIS A 314 -32.78 2.93 -6.03
CA HIS A 314 -33.98 2.30 -5.50
C HIS A 314 -34.16 0.88 -6.05
N GLY A 315 -35.24 0.22 -5.63
CA GLY A 315 -35.65 -1.06 -6.19
C GLY A 315 -34.84 -2.24 -5.68
N HIS A 316 -35.04 -3.40 -6.26
CA HIS A 316 -34.42 -4.65 -5.89
C HIS A 316 -33.43 -5.08 -6.98
N GLY A 317 -32.13 -5.14 -6.65
CA GLY A 317 -31.08 -5.49 -7.61
C GLY A 317 -30.67 -4.38 -8.55
N SER A 318 -30.92 -3.10 -8.23
CA SER A 318 -30.46 -2.00 -9.07
C SER A 318 -28.94 -1.88 -9.11
N LEU A 319 -28.42 -1.72 -10.33
CA LEU A 319 -26.99 -1.68 -10.61
C LEU A 319 -26.60 -0.44 -11.38
N PHE A 320 -25.78 0.41 -10.77
CA PHE A 320 -25.07 1.48 -11.45
C PHE A 320 -23.63 1.07 -11.73
N LYS A 321 -23.23 1.02 -12.98
CA LYS A 321 -21.93 0.51 -13.41
C LYS A 321 -21.17 1.49 -14.29
N ALA A 322 -20.07 2.03 -13.79
CA ALA A 322 -19.14 2.91 -14.52
C ALA A 322 -17.68 2.52 -14.17
N ASP A 323 -17.38 1.21 -14.26
CA ASP A 323 -16.09 0.60 -13.92
C ASP A 323 -15.35 0.01 -15.14
N PHE A 324 -15.77 0.41 -16.34
CA PHE A 324 -15.13 0.00 -17.59
C PHE A 324 -13.74 0.66 -17.75
N GLU A 325 -12.92 0.14 -18.64
CA GLU A 325 -11.54 0.62 -18.85
C GLU A 325 -11.45 2.13 -19.13
N ASN A 326 -12.38 2.65 -19.93
CA ASN A 326 -12.42 4.07 -20.32
C ASN A 326 -13.41 4.91 -19.51
N SER A 327 -14.05 4.34 -18.49
CA SER A 327 -14.99 5.07 -17.67
C SER A 327 -14.26 6.08 -16.78
N SER A 328 -14.88 7.26 -16.65
CA SER A 328 -14.55 8.24 -15.62
C SER A 328 -15.82 8.93 -15.16
N THR A 329 -16.00 9.08 -13.86
CA THR A 329 -17.21 9.67 -13.30
C THR A 329 -16.86 10.83 -12.38
N GLU A 330 -17.53 11.97 -12.56
CA GLU A 330 -17.41 13.11 -11.68
C GLU A 330 -18.79 13.40 -11.08
N ILE A 331 -18.92 13.26 -9.76
CA ILE A 331 -20.15 13.56 -9.02
C ILE A 331 -19.90 14.79 -8.16
N LYS A 332 -20.63 15.86 -8.44
CA LYS A 332 -20.61 17.13 -7.72
C LYS A 332 -21.98 17.35 -7.09
N SER A 333 -22.06 17.32 -5.79
CA SER A 333 -23.31 17.45 -5.06
C SER A 333 -23.38 18.73 -4.24
N GLY A 334 -24.55 19.36 -4.21
CA GLY A 334 -24.86 20.39 -3.24
C GLY A 334 -25.24 19.84 -1.87
N GLY A 335 -25.65 18.56 -1.82
CA GLY A 335 -26.08 17.82 -0.65
C GLY A 335 -25.40 16.43 -0.60
N THR A 336 -26.20 15.39 -0.37
CA THR A 336 -25.74 13.99 -0.42
C THR A 336 -25.37 13.58 -1.84
N ALA A 337 -24.19 13.01 -2.03
CA ALA A 337 -23.77 12.63 -3.38
C ALA A 337 -24.42 11.32 -3.85
N ILE A 338 -24.51 10.34 -2.95
CA ILE A 338 -25.04 9.01 -3.26
C ILE A 338 -26.03 8.58 -2.17
N ARG A 339 -27.20 8.13 -2.61
CA ARG A 339 -28.20 7.54 -1.75
C ARG A 339 -28.53 6.11 -2.20
N PHE A 340 -28.49 5.18 -1.29
CA PHE A 340 -29.13 3.87 -1.40
C PHE A 340 -30.47 3.98 -0.68
N ALA A 341 -31.55 4.05 -1.44
CA ALA A 341 -32.88 4.31 -0.93
C ALA A 341 -33.62 2.99 -0.69
N GLY A 342 -34.07 2.80 0.52
CA GLY A 342 -35.04 1.77 0.86
C GLY A 342 -36.45 2.18 0.44
N ILE A 343 -37.43 1.26 0.47
CA ILE A 343 -38.83 1.66 0.47
C ILE A 343 -39.15 2.15 1.87
N SER A 344 -39.55 3.38 2.01
CA SER A 344 -40.27 3.80 3.21
C SER A 344 -41.67 3.16 3.17
N GLN A 345 -41.89 2.21 4.10
CA GLN A 345 -43.22 1.72 4.44
C GLN A 345 -44.10 1.05 3.34
N ALA A 346 -43.64 -0.07 2.79
CA ALA A 346 -44.62 -1.08 2.47
C ALA A 346 -44.72 -2.03 3.66
N LEU A 347 -45.20 -1.55 4.78
CA LEU A 347 -45.73 -2.45 5.82
C LEU A 347 -47.05 -3.02 5.29
N ASN A 348 -47.22 -4.35 5.34
CA ASN A 348 -48.56 -4.92 5.15
C ASN A 348 -49.50 -4.37 6.22
N ALA A 349 -50.81 -4.59 6.06
CA ALA A 349 -51.82 -4.16 7.04
C ALA A 349 -51.55 -4.71 8.47
N ASP A 350 -50.70 -5.68 8.63
CA ASP A 350 -50.28 -6.34 9.86
C ASP A 350 -48.95 -5.82 10.44
N GLY A 351 -48.26 -4.88 9.77
CA GLY A 351 -47.00 -4.25 10.24
C GLY A 351 -45.76 -5.09 10.03
N GLU A 352 -45.80 -6.16 9.25
CA GLU A 352 -44.64 -6.99 8.90
C GLU A 352 -43.99 -6.55 7.57
N ASP A 353 -42.70 -6.45 7.55
CA ASP A 353 -41.91 -6.23 6.31
C ASP A 353 -41.93 -7.52 5.48
N THR A 354 -42.80 -7.58 4.49
CA THR A 354 -43.01 -8.76 3.65
C THR A 354 -42.05 -8.85 2.43
N LYS A 355 -41.19 -7.89 2.27
CA LYS A 355 -40.29 -7.87 1.09
C LYS A 355 -38.88 -8.32 1.41
N PRO A 356 -38.40 -9.42 0.78
CA PRO A 356 -37.01 -9.84 0.95
C PRO A 356 -36.04 -8.77 0.46
N GLY A 357 -34.93 -8.71 1.13
CA GLY A 357 -33.92 -7.69 1.00
C GLY A 357 -33.45 -7.34 -0.41
N ARG A 358 -32.98 -6.13 -0.55
CA ARG A 358 -32.63 -5.47 -1.80
C ARG A 358 -31.12 -5.38 -1.92
N ASP A 359 -30.62 -5.81 -3.06
CA ASP A 359 -29.19 -5.78 -3.41
C ASP A 359 -28.96 -4.57 -4.32
N LEU A 360 -28.47 -3.47 -3.75
CA LEU A 360 -28.14 -2.26 -4.50
C LEU A 360 -26.65 -2.17 -4.69
N THR A 361 -26.20 -1.94 -5.93
CA THR A 361 -24.77 -1.92 -6.24
C THR A 361 -24.38 -0.70 -7.07
N ILE A 362 -23.32 -0.03 -6.65
CA ILE A 362 -22.61 0.99 -7.41
C ILE A 362 -21.17 0.53 -7.64
N SER A 363 -20.73 0.56 -8.90
CA SER A 363 -19.35 0.24 -9.28
C SER A 363 -18.75 1.35 -10.13
N LEU A 364 -17.69 1.97 -9.62
CA LEU A 364 -17.05 3.13 -10.21
C LEU A 364 -15.54 2.90 -10.38
N LYS A 365 -15.02 3.38 -11.51
CA LYS A 365 -13.58 3.44 -11.76
C LYS A 365 -13.19 4.84 -12.22
N ASN A 366 -12.03 5.34 -11.74
CA ASN A 366 -11.56 6.69 -12.01
C ASN A 366 -12.61 7.76 -11.69
N ALA A 367 -13.25 7.67 -10.53
CA ALA A 367 -14.34 8.54 -10.13
C ALA A 367 -13.90 9.58 -9.11
N LYS A 368 -14.45 10.80 -9.23
CA LYS A 368 -14.33 11.85 -8.22
C LYS A 368 -15.71 12.20 -7.68
N ILE A 369 -15.86 12.02 -6.37
CA ILE A 369 -17.12 12.25 -5.67
C ILE A 369 -16.88 13.30 -4.60
N THR A 370 -17.57 14.43 -4.71
CA THR A 370 -17.41 15.57 -3.81
C THR A 370 -18.75 16.20 -3.46
N THR A 371 -18.84 16.74 -2.26
CA THR A 371 -19.92 17.64 -1.87
C THR A 371 -19.45 19.09 -1.88
N SER A 372 -20.38 20.01 -2.06
CA SER A 372 -20.10 21.46 -1.99
C SER A 372 -19.63 21.83 -0.58
N ALA A 373 -18.69 22.77 -0.49
CA ALA A 373 -18.28 23.35 0.80
C ALA A 373 -19.42 24.08 1.55
N THR A 374 -20.51 24.36 0.88
CA THR A 374 -21.73 24.95 1.45
C THR A 374 -22.77 23.91 1.86
N ALA A 375 -22.49 22.61 1.66
CA ALA A 375 -23.37 21.56 2.14
C ALA A 375 -23.59 21.69 3.66
N PRO A 376 -24.82 21.50 4.17
CA PRO A 376 -25.07 21.57 5.61
C PRO A 376 -24.17 20.63 6.39
N TYR A 377 -23.75 21.05 7.57
CA TYR A 377 -23.15 20.13 8.54
C TYR A 377 -24.14 18.98 8.78
N SER A 378 -23.74 17.76 8.82
CA SER A 378 -24.56 16.56 8.90
C SER A 378 -25.07 15.97 7.56
N THR A 379 -24.62 16.48 6.43
CA THR A 379 -24.93 15.87 5.15
C THR A 379 -23.87 14.82 4.80
N PRO A 380 -24.18 13.52 4.85
CA PRO A 380 -23.22 12.48 4.51
C PRO A 380 -22.94 12.47 3.01
N LEU A 381 -21.71 12.05 2.62
CA LEU A 381 -21.40 11.85 1.21
C LEU A 381 -22.23 10.71 0.62
N ILE A 382 -22.36 9.61 1.37
CA ILE A 382 -23.13 8.42 1.02
C ILE A 382 -24.12 8.14 2.15
N VAL A 383 -25.39 7.93 1.82
CA VAL A 383 -26.40 7.51 2.78
C VAL A 383 -27.02 6.17 2.37
N VAL A 384 -27.24 5.30 3.34
CA VAL A 384 -28.02 4.06 3.19
C VAL A 384 -29.24 4.18 4.10
N GLU A 385 -30.40 4.27 3.48
CA GLU A 385 -31.67 4.51 4.16
C GLU A 385 -32.24 3.23 4.78
N GLU A 386 -33.28 3.39 5.58
CA GLU A 386 -34.06 2.27 6.10
C GLU A 386 -34.66 1.42 4.97
N GLY A 387 -34.84 0.13 5.17
CA GLY A 387 -35.41 -0.80 4.20
C GLY A 387 -34.42 -1.29 3.12
N VAL A 388 -33.18 -0.84 3.12
CA VAL A 388 -32.09 -1.42 2.33
C VAL A 388 -31.48 -2.58 3.10
N LYS A 389 -31.46 -3.79 2.50
CA LYS A 389 -30.82 -4.94 3.15
C LYS A 389 -29.35 -5.08 2.80
N ASN A 390 -29.01 -5.03 1.50
CA ASN A 390 -27.63 -5.10 1.04
C ASN A 390 -27.30 -3.90 0.17
N ALA A 391 -26.27 -3.15 0.51
CA ALA A 391 -25.72 -2.08 -0.31
C ALA A 391 -24.24 -2.33 -0.57
N THR A 392 -23.83 -2.31 -1.84
CA THR A 392 -22.43 -2.48 -2.23
C THR A 392 -21.92 -1.25 -2.96
N PHE A 393 -20.82 -0.68 -2.49
CA PHE A 393 -20.13 0.42 -3.13
C PHE A 393 -18.72 -0.03 -3.50
N ASN A 394 -18.43 -0.08 -4.80
CA ASN A 394 -17.14 -0.42 -5.34
C ASN A 394 -16.49 0.81 -5.95
N LEU A 395 -15.29 1.16 -5.50
CA LEU A 395 -14.51 2.29 -6.02
C LEU A 395 -13.09 1.82 -6.34
N SER A 396 -12.66 1.98 -7.58
CA SER A 396 -11.34 1.53 -8.02
C SER A 396 -10.61 2.54 -8.89
N GLY A 397 -9.28 2.37 -9.00
CA GLY A 397 -8.41 3.21 -9.82
C GLY A 397 -7.75 4.35 -9.05
N SER A 398 -6.46 4.57 -9.29
CA SER A 398 -5.62 5.53 -8.56
C SER A 398 -6.05 7.01 -8.69
N GLY A 399 -6.90 7.32 -9.67
CA GLY A 399 -7.53 8.63 -9.83
C GLY A 399 -8.85 8.80 -9.08
N SER A 400 -9.36 7.75 -8.43
CA SER A 400 -10.64 7.76 -7.74
C SER A 400 -10.54 8.37 -6.35
N GLU A 401 -11.46 9.26 -6.05
CA GLU A 401 -11.55 9.94 -4.76
C GLU A 401 -13.03 10.09 -4.36
N ALA A 402 -13.36 9.69 -3.13
CA ALA A 402 -14.66 9.97 -2.49
C ALA A 402 -14.38 10.67 -1.17
N ILE A 403 -14.59 11.99 -1.15
CA ILE A 403 -14.17 12.87 -0.05
C ILE A 403 -15.39 13.57 0.51
N ALA A 404 -15.74 13.27 1.76
CA ALA A 404 -16.74 14.01 2.50
C ALA A 404 -16.24 15.44 2.79
N ALA A 405 -17.14 16.42 2.79
CA ALA A 405 -16.81 17.76 3.25
C ALA A 405 -16.39 17.73 4.74
N ASP A 406 -15.65 18.74 5.16
CA ASP A 406 -15.16 18.81 6.54
C ASP A 406 -16.30 18.63 7.55
N GLN A 407 -16.05 17.73 8.52
CA GLN A 407 -16.97 17.30 9.59
C GLN A 407 -18.20 16.50 9.14
N ASN A 408 -18.34 16.17 7.88
CA ASN A 408 -19.42 15.32 7.41
C ASN A 408 -18.99 13.84 7.34
N GLU A 409 -19.95 12.96 7.51
CA GLU A 409 -19.70 11.52 7.36
C GLU A 409 -19.44 11.16 5.90
N LEU A 410 -18.51 10.24 5.68
CA LEU A 410 -18.34 9.55 4.40
C LEU A 410 -19.57 8.69 4.11
N LEU A 411 -20.03 7.95 5.13
CA LEU A 411 -21.14 7.03 5.04
C LEU A 411 -22.00 7.11 6.30
N LEU A 412 -23.31 7.27 6.11
CA LEU A 412 -24.33 7.16 7.14
C LEU A 412 -25.25 5.99 6.84
N ILE A 413 -25.41 5.05 7.79
CA ILE A 413 -26.40 3.96 7.71
C ILE A 413 -27.51 4.24 8.69
N LYS A 414 -28.74 4.35 8.18
CA LYS A 414 -29.96 4.58 8.97
C LYS A 414 -30.75 3.30 9.25
N GLY A 415 -30.65 2.28 8.38
CA GLY A 415 -31.44 1.07 8.46
C GLY A 415 -30.97 0.06 9.52
N ASN A 416 -31.92 -0.58 10.17
CA ASN A 416 -31.70 -1.81 10.95
C ASN A 416 -31.50 -2.97 9.99
N ASP A 417 -30.68 -3.97 10.37
CA ASP A 417 -30.46 -5.20 9.60
C ASP A 417 -29.94 -4.96 8.15
N THR A 418 -29.32 -3.81 7.95
CA THR A 418 -28.69 -3.42 6.68
C THR A 418 -27.24 -3.87 6.64
N ASP A 419 -26.86 -4.58 5.58
CA ASP A 419 -25.48 -4.99 5.33
C ASP A 419 -24.86 -4.12 4.23
N VAL A 420 -23.80 -3.41 4.58
CA VAL A 420 -23.09 -2.53 3.66
C VAL A 420 -21.70 -3.07 3.39
N THR A 421 -21.35 -3.17 2.12
CA THR A 421 -19.99 -3.53 1.67
C THR A 421 -19.33 -2.35 0.95
N LEU A 422 -18.22 -1.89 1.47
CA LEU A 422 -17.34 -0.94 0.81
C LEU A 422 -16.10 -1.65 0.28
N ASN A 423 -15.93 -1.68 -1.04
CA ASN A 423 -14.75 -2.20 -1.69
C ASN A 423 -13.97 -1.06 -2.34
N ILE A 424 -12.84 -0.71 -1.76
CA ILE A 424 -11.96 0.38 -2.23
C ILE A 424 -10.66 -0.25 -2.69
N ASP A 425 -10.36 -0.09 -3.97
CA ASP A 425 -9.32 -0.88 -4.63
C ASP A 425 -8.45 -0.04 -5.58
N ASP A 426 -7.31 -0.63 -5.98
CA ASP A 426 -6.44 -0.11 -7.04
C ASP A 426 -6.04 1.36 -6.85
N GLY A 427 -5.61 1.72 -5.62
CA GLY A 427 -5.14 3.06 -5.29
C GLY A 427 -6.20 4.13 -5.11
N ALA A 428 -7.49 3.76 -5.11
CA ALA A 428 -8.59 4.69 -4.82
C ALA A 428 -8.51 5.22 -3.38
N LYS A 429 -9.04 6.43 -3.17
CA LYS A 429 -8.98 7.13 -1.88
C LYS A 429 -10.37 7.49 -1.40
N ILE A 430 -10.62 7.22 -0.13
CA ILE A 430 -11.82 7.71 0.56
C ILE A 430 -11.42 8.50 1.81
N LYS A 431 -12.21 9.53 2.15
CA LYS A 431 -12.00 10.34 3.35
C LYS A 431 -13.31 10.64 4.05
N GLY A 432 -13.31 10.47 5.36
CA GLY A 432 -14.41 10.75 6.28
C GLY A 432 -14.70 9.60 7.23
N THR A 433 -15.60 9.84 8.18
CA THR A 433 -16.07 8.85 9.15
C THR A 433 -17.20 8.00 8.56
N ILE A 434 -17.34 6.81 9.08
CA ILE A 434 -18.50 5.96 8.86
C ILE A 434 -19.34 5.96 10.12
N TYR A 435 -20.61 6.33 10.02
CA TYR A 435 -21.53 6.34 11.13
C TYR A 435 -22.70 5.38 10.88
N ARG A 436 -23.10 4.65 11.91
CA ARG A 436 -24.31 3.85 11.89
C ARG A 436 -25.24 4.27 13.02
N ALA A 437 -26.48 4.61 12.69
CA ALA A 437 -27.51 4.95 13.68
C ALA A 437 -28.11 3.70 14.33
N THR A 438 -27.91 2.52 13.76
CA THR A 438 -28.60 1.29 14.11
C THR A 438 -27.69 0.05 14.14
N SER A 439 -28.24 -1.15 14.15
CA SER A 439 -27.52 -2.44 14.21
C SER A 439 -26.98 -2.97 12.86
N GLY A 440 -26.97 -2.17 11.80
CA GLY A 440 -26.46 -2.58 10.48
C GLY A 440 -24.99 -3.04 10.50
N GLU A 441 -24.61 -3.94 9.59
CA GLU A 441 -23.24 -4.42 9.45
C GLU A 441 -22.49 -3.70 8.32
N ILE A 442 -21.21 -3.45 8.55
CA ILE A 442 -20.34 -2.76 7.59
C ILE A 442 -19.10 -3.58 7.36
N THR A 443 -18.94 -4.10 6.15
CA THR A 443 -17.69 -4.72 5.71
C THR A 443 -16.92 -3.73 4.85
N THR A 444 -15.72 -3.35 5.30
CA THR A 444 -14.86 -2.41 4.60
C THR A 444 -13.60 -3.13 4.11
N ASN A 445 -13.37 -3.14 2.81
CA ASN A 445 -12.20 -3.74 2.17
C ASN A 445 -11.37 -2.64 1.50
N ILE A 446 -10.15 -2.43 1.98
CA ILE A 446 -9.18 -1.48 1.45
C ILE A 446 -8.01 -2.28 0.89
N THR A 447 -7.94 -2.35 -0.44
CA THR A 447 -7.02 -3.29 -1.10
C THR A 447 -6.15 -2.61 -2.15
N ASN A 448 -5.03 -3.25 -2.51
CA ASN A 448 -4.17 -2.86 -3.63
C ASN A 448 -3.79 -1.36 -3.62
N ASN A 449 -3.18 -0.91 -2.52
CA ASN A 449 -2.73 0.47 -2.27
C ASN A 449 -3.86 1.52 -2.17
N ALA A 450 -5.11 1.11 -2.03
CA ALA A 450 -6.20 2.03 -1.73
C ALA A 450 -6.04 2.62 -0.32
N VAL A 451 -6.67 3.78 -0.08
CA VAL A 451 -6.51 4.53 1.16
C VAL A 451 -7.87 4.94 1.72
N TRP A 452 -8.10 4.65 3.00
CA TRP A 452 -9.19 5.25 3.76
C TRP A 452 -8.60 6.19 4.82
N SER A 453 -8.90 7.48 4.72
CA SER A 453 -8.48 8.51 5.67
C SER A 453 -9.64 8.91 6.60
N VAL A 454 -9.38 8.89 7.90
CA VAL A 454 -10.32 9.36 8.92
C VAL A 454 -9.72 10.63 9.53
N PRO A 455 -10.46 11.74 9.57
CA PRO A 455 -10.00 12.95 10.24
C PRO A 455 -9.95 12.77 11.76
N ALA A 456 -8.94 13.36 12.40
CA ALA A 456 -8.84 13.38 13.86
C ALA A 456 -10.02 14.11 14.50
N ASN A 457 -10.39 13.71 15.70
CA ASN A 457 -11.41 14.39 16.52
C ASN A 457 -12.79 14.52 15.84
N SER A 458 -13.08 13.71 14.84
CA SER A 458 -14.34 13.72 14.08
C SER A 458 -15.41 12.78 14.65
N GLY A 459 -15.21 12.31 15.90
CA GLY A 459 -16.10 11.32 16.54
C GLY A 459 -15.73 9.87 16.25
N SER A 460 -16.61 8.95 16.64
CA SER A 460 -16.38 7.52 16.40
C SER A 460 -16.60 7.15 14.93
N THR A 461 -15.73 6.31 14.38
CA THR A 461 -15.99 5.66 13.10
C THR A 461 -16.24 4.16 13.30
N TYR A 462 -17.14 3.59 12.49
CA TYR A 462 -17.65 2.23 12.67
C TYR A 462 -17.26 1.33 11.48
N SER A 463 -16.97 0.07 11.77
CA SER A 463 -16.97 -1.02 10.79
C SER A 463 -17.26 -2.33 11.53
N SER A 464 -17.95 -3.27 10.90
CA SER A 464 -18.09 -4.61 11.48
C SER A 464 -16.86 -5.45 11.21
N ASN A 465 -16.34 -5.35 9.99
CA ASN A 465 -15.08 -5.95 9.60
C ASN A 465 -14.31 -5.00 8.69
N LEU A 466 -13.04 -4.75 9.03
CA LEU A 466 -12.12 -3.96 8.19
C LEU A 466 -10.99 -4.86 7.69
N THR A 467 -10.86 -5.00 6.38
CA THR A 467 -9.77 -5.73 5.75
C THR A 467 -8.82 -4.76 5.05
N LEU A 468 -7.56 -4.79 5.43
CA LEU A 468 -6.46 -4.09 4.76
C LEU A 468 -5.58 -5.12 4.06
N LYS A 469 -5.46 -5.05 2.73
CA LYS A 469 -4.74 -6.08 1.98
C LYS A 469 -3.87 -5.47 0.87
N ASN A 470 -2.71 -6.10 0.60
CA ASN A 470 -1.81 -5.72 -0.50
C ASN A 470 -1.49 -4.21 -0.52
N GLY A 471 -1.06 -3.65 0.60
CA GLY A 471 -0.73 -2.23 0.72
C GLY A 471 -1.95 -1.32 0.97
N GLY A 472 -3.15 -1.88 1.10
CA GLY A 472 -4.33 -1.13 1.54
C GLY A 472 -4.03 -0.39 2.84
N THR A 473 -4.35 0.90 2.89
CA THR A 473 -3.95 1.78 3.98
C THR A 473 -5.15 2.36 4.72
N PHE A 474 -5.16 2.16 6.04
CA PHE A 474 -6.04 2.87 6.96
C PHE A 474 -5.26 4.05 7.53
N ASN A 475 -5.62 5.25 7.11
CA ASN A 475 -4.88 6.47 7.39
C ASN A 475 -5.53 7.26 8.52
N LEU A 476 -4.88 7.28 9.68
CA LEU A 476 -5.25 7.98 10.91
C LEU A 476 -4.23 9.09 11.20
N SER A 477 -3.84 9.84 10.17
CA SER A 477 -2.86 10.92 10.27
C SER A 477 -3.41 12.27 9.79
N ASP A 478 -4.73 12.37 9.59
CA ASP A 478 -5.37 13.60 9.12
C ASP A 478 -5.66 14.55 10.29
N GLU A 479 -4.88 15.62 10.39
CA GLU A 479 -4.93 16.65 11.42
C GLU A 479 -5.87 17.81 11.07
N SER A 480 -6.82 17.63 10.16
CA SER A 480 -7.72 18.71 9.72
C SER A 480 -8.57 19.31 10.83
N HIS A 481 -8.76 18.59 11.95
CA HIS A 481 -9.54 19.02 13.11
C HIS A 481 -8.73 18.92 14.41
N PRO A 482 -7.71 19.78 14.62
CA PRO A 482 -6.93 19.76 15.85
C PRO A 482 -7.81 20.14 17.06
N ASN A 483 -7.69 19.41 18.17
CA ASN A 483 -8.34 19.81 19.41
C ASN A 483 -7.54 20.85 20.18
N ALA A 484 -8.16 21.46 21.18
CA ALA A 484 -7.51 22.50 22.01
C ALA A 484 -6.33 21.97 22.86
N SER A 485 -6.22 20.65 23.07
CA SER A 485 -5.12 20.03 23.81
C SER A 485 -3.93 19.67 22.90
N GLY A 486 -4.06 19.79 21.59
CA GLY A 486 -3.03 19.40 20.63
C GLY A 486 -2.81 17.89 20.51
N ILE A 487 -3.74 17.08 21.04
CA ILE A 487 -3.75 15.62 20.90
C ILE A 487 -4.78 15.25 19.84
N ASN A 488 -4.36 14.52 18.81
CA ASN A 488 -5.29 13.96 17.84
C ASN A 488 -5.82 12.63 18.37
N TYR A 489 -7.14 12.52 18.45
CA TYR A 489 -7.81 11.35 18.97
C TYR A 489 -8.66 10.69 17.88
N TYR A 490 -8.57 9.35 17.79
CA TYR A 490 -9.33 8.53 16.85
C TYR A 490 -10.01 7.40 17.61
N GLU A 491 -11.32 7.30 17.48
CA GLU A 491 -12.11 6.22 18.06
C GLU A 491 -12.68 5.32 16.96
N ILE A 492 -12.21 4.07 16.91
CA ILE A 492 -12.60 3.09 15.90
C ILE A 492 -13.40 1.98 16.56
N LYS A 493 -14.64 1.83 16.16
CA LYS A 493 -15.55 0.82 16.70
C LYS A 493 -15.75 -0.33 15.71
N ILE A 494 -15.24 -1.51 16.07
CA ILE A 494 -15.25 -2.71 15.25
C ILE A 494 -16.16 -3.75 15.90
N PHE A 495 -17.43 -3.69 15.57
CA PHE A 495 -18.46 -4.56 16.14
C PHE A 495 -19.28 -5.20 15.03
N ASN A 496 -19.55 -6.50 15.13
CA ASN A 496 -20.49 -7.22 14.27
C ASN A 496 -21.69 -7.74 15.08
N ARG A 497 -22.71 -8.25 14.40
CA ARG A 497 -23.89 -8.87 15.04
C ARG A 497 -23.59 -10.25 15.61
N ALA A 498 -22.59 -10.94 15.06
CA ALA A 498 -22.18 -12.25 15.55
C ALA A 498 -21.45 -12.12 16.88
N GLU A 499 -21.60 -13.09 17.75
CA GLU A 499 -20.93 -13.12 19.05
C GLU A 499 -19.40 -13.25 18.95
N ASP A 500 -18.87 -13.53 17.75
CA ASP A 500 -17.41 -13.69 17.52
C ASP A 500 -16.63 -12.39 17.54
N GLY A 501 -17.29 -11.25 17.61
CA GLY A 501 -16.68 -9.93 17.56
C GLY A 501 -16.17 -9.52 16.18
N GLY A 502 -16.32 -8.24 15.84
CA GLY A 502 -15.76 -7.65 14.65
C GLY A 502 -14.23 -7.59 14.74
N LYS A 503 -13.56 -7.56 13.59
CA LYS A 503 -12.10 -7.44 13.56
C LYS A 503 -11.54 -6.56 12.45
N ILE A 504 -10.37 -5.99 12.73
CA ILE A 504 -9.48 -5.46 11.71
C ILE A 504 -8.53 -6.59 11.28
N LEU A 505 -8.62 -6.99 10.03
CA LEU A 505 -7.68 -7.89 9.38
C LEU A 505 -6.65 -7.09 8.59
N ASN A 506 -5.44 -7.01 9.09
CA ASN A 506 -4.32 -6.37 8.42
C ASN A 506 -3.45 -7.44 7.73
N ASP A 507 -3.74 -7.73 6.46
CA ASP A 507 -3.06 -8.73 5.64
C ASP A 507 -2.14 -8.06 4.61
N ASN A 508 -0.90 -7.79 4.99
CA ASN A 508 0.05 -6.98 4.21
C ASN A 508 -0.47 -5.57 3.92
N GLY A 509 -1.26 -5.01 4.81
CA GLY A 509 -1.76 -3.65 4.77
C GLY A 509 -0.97 -2.71 5.70
N ILE A 510 -1.41 -1.47 5.75
CA ILE A 510 -0.79 -0.41 6.52
C ILE A 510 -1.84 0.32 7.36
N ILE A 511 -1.59 0.47 8.65
CA ILE A 511 -2.24 1.49 9.48
C ILE A 511 -1.21 2.59 9.68
N THR A 512 -1.56 3.85 9.44
CA THR A 512 -0.62 4.97 9.65
C THR A 512 -1.24 6.03 10.54
N MET A 513 -0.49 6.43 11.56
CA MET A 513 -0.75 7.54 12.46
C MET A 513 0.27 8.67 12.23
N ALA A 514 1.28 8.44 11.35
CA ALA A 514 2.41 9.34 11.16
C ALA A 514 1.99 10.66 10.48
N ASN A 515 2.11 11.75 11.21
CA ASN A 515 1.75 13.12 10.83
C ASN A 515 2.77 14.14 11.36
N THR A 516 2.34 15.32 11.86
CA THR A 516 3.19 16.37 12.39
C THR A 516 3.30 16.38 13.92
N SER A 517 2.62 15.45 14.62
CA SER A 517 2.65 15.29 16.07
C SER A 517 3.17 13.89 16.48
N TYR A 518 3.41 13.65 17.77
CA TYR A 518 3.86 12.37 18.33
C TYR A 518 3.21 12.05 19.67
N ASN A 519 1.98 12.40 19.83
CA ASN A 519 1.17 12.09 21.00
C ASN A 519 -0.27 11.76 20.61
N ASP A 520 -0.47 11.29 19.38
CA ASP A 520 -1.77 10.90 18.89
C ASP A 520 -2.23 9.60 19.54
N GLU A 521 -3.52 9.50 19.77
CA GLU A 521 -4.13 8.36 20.41
C GLU A 521 -5.19 7.73 19.50
N VAL A 522 -5.03 6.45 19.21
CA VAL A 522 -5.99 5.64 18.47
C VAL A 522 -6.54 4.56 19.40
N GLU A 523 -7.83 4.56 19.62
CA GLU A 523 -8.54 3.51 20.33
C GLU A 523 -9.36 2.65 19.37
N ILE A 524 -9.03 1.38 19.29
CA ILE A 524 -9.79 0.37 18.55
C ILE A 524 -10.57 -0.47 19.54
N TYR A 525 -11.89 -0.33 19.53
CA TYR A 525 -12.80 -1.19 20.25
C TYR A 525 -13.20 -2.35 19.36
N GLY A 526 -12.61 -3.54 19.56
CA GLY A 526 -12.78 -4.71 18.72
C GLY A 526 -11.53 -5.60 18.70
N ASN A 527 -11.44 -6.48 17.72
CA ASN A 527 -10.32 -7.39 17.55
C ASN A 527 -9.38 -6.93 16.42
N TYR A 528 -8.13 -7.35 16.51
CA TYR A 528 -7.09 -7.08 15.52
C TYR A 528 -6.33 -8.35 15.15
N GLU A 529 -6.10 -8.57 13.87
CA GLU A 529 -5.25 -9.65 13.36
C GLU A 529 -4.26 -9.11 12.32
N GLY A 530 -2.94 -9.24 12.59
CA GLY A 530 -1.89 -8.87 11.65
C GLY A 530 -1.21 -10.07 11.03
N LYS A 531 -1.05 -10.10 9.69
CA LYS A 531 -0.35 -11.18 9.00
C LYS A 531 0.30 -10.75 7.68
N ASN A 532 1.14 -11.62 7.14
CA ASN A 532 1.80 -11.47 5.83
C ASN A 532 2.57 -10.15 5.64
N GLY A 533 3.12 -9.58 6.73
CA GLY A 533 3.84 -8.31 6.66
C GLY A 533 3.00 -7.08 6.99
N ALA A 534 1.97 -7.25 7.82
CA ALA A 534 1.18 -6.16 8.39
C ALA A 534 2.06 -5.09 9.05
N LYS A 535 1.73 -3.81 8.84
CA LYS A 535 2.52 -2.68 9.33
C LYS A 535 1.65 -1.64 10.01
N ILE A 536 2.21 -1.04 11.06
CA ILE A 536 1.67 0.16 11.69
C ILE A 536 2.77 1.22 11.73
N LYS A 537 2.52 2.39 11.17
CA LYS A 537 3.42 3.54 11.17
C LYS A 537 2.94 4.55 12.20
N MET A 538 3.85 5.01 13.08
CA MET A 538 3.52 5.97 14.12
C MET A 538 4.68 6.92 14.39
N ASN A 539 4.38 8.15 14.74
CA ASN A 539 5.39 9.11 15.13
C ASN A 539 5.98 8.74 16.48
N THR A 540 7.28 8.90 16.60
CA THR A 540 8.01 8.69 17.85
C THR A 540 9.10 9.73 17.99
N LEU A 541 9.07 10.48 19.09
CA LEU A 541 10.14 11.39 19.48
C LEU A 541 11.11 10.66 20.39
N TRP A 542 12.32 10.46 19.88
CA TRP A 542 13.42 9.90 20.63
C TRP A 542 14.30 11.02 21.17
N ASN A 543 14.54 11.03 22.46
CA ASN A 543 15.66 11.76 23.00
C ASN A 543 15.67 13.26 22.63
N ALA A 544 14.63 13.96 23.03
CA ALA A 544 14.50 15.39 22.79
C ALA A 544 15.76 16.17 23.23
N PRO A 545 16.19 17.20 22.52
CA PRO A 545 17.36 17.99 22.88
C PRO A 545 17.27 18.53 24.30
N GLY A 546 18.29 18.28 25.13
CA GLY A 546 18.34 18.69 26.52
C GLY A 546 17.63 17.77 27.50
N ASP A 547 17.05 16.65 27.04
CA ASP A 547 16.39 15.66 27.89
C ASP A 547 17.43 14.66 28.45
N ALA A 548 17.90 14.92 29.66
CA ALA A 548 18.89 14.05 30.32
C ALA A 548 18.28 12.73 30.82
N ASP A 549 16.97 12.71 31.08
CA ASP A 549 16.29 11.60 31.76
C ASP A 549 15.29 10.84 30.88
N GLY A 550 15.12 11.23 29.61
CA GLY A 550 14.12 10.66 28.70
C GLY A 550 12.69 11.06 29.06
N ALA A 551 12.48 12.06 29.91
CA ALA A 551 11.17 12.47 30.40
C ALA A 551 10.29 13.10 29.32
N ASN A 552 10.91 13.65 28.27
CA ASN A 552 10.21 14.29 27.14
C ASN A 552 10.05 13.37 25.92
N SER A 553 10.42 12.09 26.04
CA SER A 553 10.16 11.13 24.96
C SER A 553 8.66 10.93 24.82
N GLN A 554 8.17 10.96 23.59
CA GLN A 554 6.76 10.85 23.23
C GLN A 554 6.57 9.90 22.05
N SER A 555 5.43 9.27 21.96
CA SER A 555 5.05 8.44 20.82
C SER A 555 3.54 8.45 20.68
N ASP A 556 3.07 8.33 19.46
CA ASP A 556 1.68 7.93 19.23
C ASP A 556 1.41 6.61 19.95
N ILE A 557 0.18 6.42 20.36
CA ILE A 557 -0.26 5.21 21.06
C ILE A 557 -1.46 4.58 20.41
N LEU A 558 -1.37 3.27 20.17
CA LEU A 558 -2.49 2.45 19.71
C LEU A 558 -3.02 1.60 20.87
N LYS A 559 -4.31 1.67 21.13
CA LYS A 559 -5.00 0.85 22.12
C LYS A 559 -5.99 -0.10 21.44
N ILE A 560 -5.96 -1.38 21.80
CA ILE A 560 -6.89 -2.41 21.33
C ILE A 560 -7.65 -2.92 22.53
N LEU A 561 -8.91 -2.52 22.60
CA LEU A 561 -9.73 -2.58 23.81
C LEU A 561 -10.97 -3.44 23.60
N GLY A 562 -11.40 -4.13 24.65
CA GLY A 562 -12.61 -4.95 24.65
C GLY A 562 -13.88 -4.21 25.10
N GLY A 563 -13.77 -2.95 25.50
CA GLY A 563 -14.95 -2.20 25.95
C GLY A 563 -15.68 -2.80 27.14
N GLY A 564 -14.98 -3.60 27.96
CA GLY A 564 -15.56 -4.28 29.14
C GLY A 564 -16.16 -5.67 28.84
N THR A 565 -16.08 -6.16 27.60
CA THR A 565 -16.51 -7.51 27.24
C THR A 565 -15.34 -8.49 27.19
N SER A 566 -15.62 -9.79 27.35
CA SER A 566 -14.58 -10.84 27.25
C SER A 566 -14.25 -11.25 25.81
N GLU A 567 -15.02 -10.81 24.84
CA GLU A 567 -14.99 -11.27 23.45
C GLU A 567 -14.17 -10.39 22.52
N TYR A 568 -13.89 -9.16 22.97
CA TYR A 568 -13.11 -8.18 22.22
C TYR A 568 -11.75 -7.88 22.88
N GLY A 569 -10.97 -7.04 22.23
CA GLY A 569 -9.67 -6.59 22.70
C GLY A 569 -8.53 -7.58 22.42
N PHE A 570 -8.74 -8.55 21.53
CA PHE A 570 -7.70 -9.48 21.12
C PHE A 570 -6.86 -8.87 20.00
N ALA A 571 -5.54 -8.89 20.20
CA ALA A 571 -4.58 -8.65 19.14
C ALA A 571 -3.82 -9.95 18.87
N THR A 572 -3.84 -10.40 17.60
CA THR A 572 -3.26 -11.68 17.18
C THR A 572 -2.39 -11.54 15.94
N GLY A 573 -1.66 -12.60 15.60
CA GLY A 573 -0.75 -12.62 14.45
C GLY A 573 0.53 -11.83 14.72
N VAL A 574 1.15 -11.30 13.66
CA VAL A 574 2.40 -10.52 13.75
C VAL A 574 2.29 -9.24 12.95
N THR A 575 2.56 -8.11 13.58
CA THR A 575 2.54 -6.77 12.97
C THR A 575 3.84 -6.02 13.28
N GLU A 576 4.43 -5.43 12.27
CA GLU A 576 5.61 -4.58 12.42
C GLU A 576 5.20 -3.14 12.78
N ILE A 577 5.70 -2.64 13.90
CA ILE A 577 5.62 -1.23 14.29
C ILE A 577 6.81 -0.50 13.69
N ILE A 578 6.52 0.53 12.90
CA ILE A 578 7.51 1.34 12.20
C ILE A 578 7.51 2.75 12.82
N PRO A 579 8.53 3.14 13.59
CA PRO A 579 8.63 4.49 14.13
C PRO A 579 9.06 5.47 13.03
N ILE A 580 8.36 6.59 12.96
CA ILE A 580 8.60 7.69 12.03
C ILE A 580 9.02 8.93 12.84
N ALA A 581 10.16 9.51 12.52
CA ALA A 581 10.54 10.81 13.06
C ALA A 581 9.77 11.95 12.36
N LEU A 582 9.57 13.09 13.02
CA LEU A 582 8.87 14.23 12.40
C LEU A 582 9.57 14.80 11.16
N ASP A 583 10.87 14.55 11.00
CA ASP A 583 11.61 14.88 9.77
C ASP A 583 11.43 13.84 8.65
N GLY A 584 10.55 12.85 8.86
CA GLY A 584 10.22 11.81 7.90
C GLY A 584 11.20 10.65 7.85
N ARG A 585 12.25 10.61 8.69
CA ARG A 585 13.16 9.46 8.76
C ARG A 585 12.43 8.23 9.33
N VAL A 586 12.59 7.11 8.65
CA VAL A 586 11.93 5.84 8.97
C VAL A 586 12.93 4.90 9.64
N ASN A 587 12.58 4.35 10.79
CA ASN A 587 13.41 3.39 11.54
C ASN A 587 14.84 3.88 11.87
N ILE A 588 15.07 5.18 11.93
CA ILE A 588 16.38 5.79 12.24
C ILE A 588 16.24 6.74 13.41
N ILE A 589 17.09 6.55 14.42
CA ILE A 589 17.18 7.39 15.62
C ILE A 589 18.54 8.10 15.63
N GLU A 590 18.53 9.43 15.75
CA GLU A 590 19.76 10.17 15.88
C GLU A 590 20.29 10.13 17.31
N GLY A 591 21.52 9.69 17.49
CA GLY A 591 22.19 9.66 18.77
C GLY A 591 23.03 8.43 19.04
N ASN A 592 23.80 8.49 20.11
CA ASN A 592 24.59 7.37 20.61
C ASN A 592 23.78 6.50 21.60
N ILE A 593 24.33 5.36 21.96
CA ILE A 593 23.72 4.42 22.91
C ILE A 593 23.34 5.11 24.22
N GLN A 594 24.19 5.97 24.76
CA GLN A 594 23.95 6.60 26.04
C GLN A 594 22.76 7.57 26.01
N LYS A 595 22.62 8.32 24.94
CA LYS A 595 21.50 9.27 24.74
C LYS A 595 20.19 8.53 24.50
N VAL A 596 20.19 7.56 23.59
CA VAL A 596 18.97 6.80 23.23
C VAL A 596 18.50 5.95 24.40
N ALA A 597 19.42 5.42 25.20
CA ALA A 597 19.09 4.63 26.38
C ALA A 597 18.28 5.36 27.45
N GLN A 598 18.37 6.67 27.50
CA GLN A 598 17.58 7.49 28.41
C GLN A 598 16.12 7.65 27.96
N ALA A 599 15.86 7.53 26.68
CA ALA A 599 14.57 7.78 26.05
C ALA A 599 13.65 6.55 25.98
N VAL A 600 14.18 5.35 26.04
CA VAL A 600 13.41 4.11 25.87
C VAL A 600 12.95 3.51 27.20
N ASN A 601 11.97 2.63 27.18
CA ASN A 601 11.32 1.90 28.29
C ASN A 601 10.26 2.66 29.07
N THR A 602 9.97 3.92 28.77
CA THR A 602 9.03 4.76 29.54
C THR A 602 7.72 5.02 28.83
N VAL A 603 7.69 4.97 27.49
CA VAL A 603 6.54 5.35 26.69
C VAL A 603 5.89 4.12 26.07
N PRO A 604 4.60 3.84 26.38
CA PRO A 604 3.86 2.80 25.69
C PRO A 604 3.59 3.20 24.23
N VAL A 605 3.67 2.22 23.35
CA VAL A 605 3.44 2.36 21.91
C VAL A 605 2.15 1.65 21.50
N VAL A 606 1.93 0.44 22.03
CA VAL A 606 0.70 -0.32 21.85
C VAL A 606 0.26 -0.85 23.22
N VAL A 607 -1.05 -0.74 23.50
CA VAL A 607 -1.69 -1.38 24.65
C VAL A 607 -2.81 -2.26 24.12
N ALA A 608 -2.83 -3.53 24.50
CA ALA A 608 -3.88 -4.45 24.12
C ALA A 608 -4.42 -5.21 25.34
N ASP A 609 -5.72 -5.36 25.43
CA ASP A 609 -6.34 -6.12 26.53
C ASP A 609 -5.85 -7.56 26.54
N LYS A 610 -5.71 -8.15 25.34
CA LYS A 610 -5.22 -9.52 25.17
C LYS A 610 -4.32 -9.62 23.95
N ALA A 611 -3.03 -9.86 24.18
CA ALA A 611 -2.06 -10.06 23.09
C ALA A 611 -0.93 -11.02 23.50
N GLY A 612 -0.34 -11.72 22.53
CA GLY A 612 0.91 -12.45 22.70
C GLY A 612 2.12 -11.51 22.77
N ALA A 613 3.20 -11.92 23.40
CA ALA A 613 4.41 -11.09 23.50
C ALA A 613 5.06 -10.76 22.14
N GLY A 614 4.81 -11.57 21.12
CA GLY A 614 5.34 -11.40 19.76
C GLY A 614 4.31 -10.85 18.75
N THR A 615 3.13 -10.39 19.19
CA THR A 615 2.09 -9.90 18.31
C THR A 615 2.52 -8.59 17.60
N PHE A 616 3.18 -7.72 18.33
CA PHE A 616 3.79 -6.52 17.74
C PHE A 616 5.30 -6.63 17.84
N VAL A 617 5.97 -6.40 16.74
CA VAL A 617 7.42 -6.43 16.62
C VAL A 617 7.88 -5.14 15.96
N GLY A 618 9.13 -4.76 16.19
CA GLY A 618 9.66 -3.57 15.55
C GLY A 618 11.11 -3.34 15.94
N LYS A 619 11.82 -2.59 15.12
CA LYS A 619 13.19 -2.16 15.40
C LYS A 619 13.51 -0.85 14.74
N ALA A 620 14.37 -0.09 15.37
CA ALA A 620 14.92 1.13 14.81
C ALA A 620 16.44 1.16 15.06
N GLN A 621 17.19 1.62 14.06
CA GLN A 621 18.65 1.73 14.15
C GLN A 621 19.02 3.12 14.67
N THR A 622 20.02 3.20 15.53
CA THR A 622 20.64 4.49 15.85
C THR A 622 21.64 4.89 14.77
N THR A 623 21.95 6.17 14.68
CA THR A 623 23.10 6.66 13.90
C THR A 623 24.44 6.29 14.55
N GLY A 624 24.42 5.77 15.79
CA GLY A 624 25.51 5.09 16.48
C GLY A 624 25.44 3.57 16.32
N ALA A 625 26.00 2.85 17.30
CA ALA A 625 26.08 1.39 17.30
C ALA A 625 24.78 0.70 17.75
N GLY A 626 23.87 1.40 18.42
CA GLY A 626 22.67 0.84 19.04
C GLY A 626 21.57 0.45 18.06
N GLU A 627 20.74 -0.49 18.46
CA GLU A 627 19.47 -0.84 17.85
C GLU A 627 18.39 -0.90 18.94
N VAL A 628 17.29 -0.20 18.72
CA VAL A 628 16.11 -0.25 19.60
C VAL A 628 15.17 -1.30 19.05
N GLN A 629 14.61 -2.13 19.93
CA GLN A 629 13.65 -3.18 19.58
C GLN A 629 12.38 -3.04 20.41
N LEU A 630 11.24 -3.42 19.81
CA LEU A 630 9.97 -3.46 20.51
C LEU A 630 9.90 -4.70 21.40
N THR A 631 9.50 -4.51 22.66
CA THR A 631 9.25 -5.58 23.63
C THR A 631 7.95 -5.36 24.35
N SER A 632 7.54 -6.24 25.27
CA SER A 632 6.28 -6.10 25.98
C SER A 632 6.32 -6.63 27.41
N LYS A 633 5.44 -6.07 28.25
CA LYS A 633 5.16 -6.55 29.61
C LYS A 633 3.66 -6.51 29.89
N LEU A 634 3.22 -7.21 30.92
CA LEU A 634 1.86 -7.04 31.45
C LEU A 634 1.84 -5.89 32.47
N ASN A 635 0.83 -5.03 32.37
CA ASN A 635 0.58 -4.01 33.38
C ASN A 635 -0.27 -4.57 34.56
N SER A 636 -0.53 -3.75 35.55
CA SER A 636 -1.33 -4.12 36.74
C SER A 636 -2.76 -4.56 36.41
N ASN A 637 -3.30 -4.15 35.25
CA ASN A 637 -4.64 -4.48 34.77
C ASN A 637 -4.67 -5.76 33.93
N GLY A 638 -3.53 -6.44 33.75
CA GLY A 638 -3.41 -7.63 32.93
C GLY A 638 -3.31 -7.37 31.43
N GLN A 639 -3.32 -6.10 30.99
CA GLN A 639 -3.14 -5.71 29.61
C GLN A 639 -1.69 -5.84 29.20
N ARG A 640 -1.44 -6.19 27.94
CA ARG A 640 -0.09 -6.23 27.39
C ARG A 640 0.28 -4.88 26.82
N VAL A 641 1.37 -4.32 27.36
CA VAL A 641 1.93 -3.03 26.95
C VAL A 641 3.21 -3.29 26.17
N PHE A 642 3.28 -2.77 24.95
CA PHE A 642 4.46 -2.80 24.11
C PHE A 642 5.18 -1.47 24.19
N PHE A 643 6.51 -1.52 24.30
CA PHE A 643 7.38 -0.36 24.43
C PHE A 643 8.74 -0.64 23.78
N TRP A 644 9.48 0.41 23.48
CA TRP A 644 10.81 0.28 22.90
C TRP A 644 11.86 0.04 23.98
N THR A 645 12.85 -0.82 23.70
CA THR A 645 14.01 -1.04 24.57
C THR A 645 15.32 -1.05 23.79
N LEU A 646 16.35 -0.47 24.39
CA LEU A 646 17.74 -0.59 23.96
C LEU A 646 18.48 -1.66 24.76
N ASN A 647 17.92 -2.17 25.85
CA ASN A 647 18.51 -3.21 26.68
C ASN A 647 17.98 -4.59 26.33
N ALA A 648 18.90 -5.52 26.14
CA ALA A 648 18.56 -6.92 25.99
C ALA A 648 18.10 -7.51 27.32
N ILE A 649 16.85 -7.94 27.38
CA ILE A 649 16.22 -8.55 28.54
C ILE A 649 16.63 -10.03 28.63
N ASP A 650 17.00 -10.49 29.81
CA ASP A 650 17.21 -11.90 30.04
C ASP A 650 15.87 -12.62 30.27
N GLY A 651 15.38 -13.30 29.23
CA GLY A 651 14.10 -14.01 29.27
C GLY A 651 14.04 -15.17 30.28
N THR A 652 15.15 -15.55 30.90
CA THR A 652 15.18 -16.53 31.98
C THR A 652 14.94 -15.91 33.37
N ASN A 653 15.06 -14.58 33.47
CA ASN A 653 14.82 -13.85 34.70
C ASN A 653 13.45 -13.15 34.64
N PRO A 654 12.43 -13.63 35.39
CA PRO A 654 11.10 -13.05 35.39
C PRO A 654 11.03 -11.61 35.96
N TYR A 655 12.11 -11.16 36.62
CA TYR A 655 12.24 -9.82 37.22
C TYR A 655 13.05 -8.86 36.33
N ASP A 656 13.58 -9.31 35.17
CA ASP A 656 14.32 -8.46 34.25
C ASP A 656 13.34 -7.72 33.33
N ASP A 657 13.05 -6.48 33.67
CA ASP A 657 12.17 -5.61 32.91
C ASP A 657 12.93 -4.68 31.94
N GLY A 658 14.23 -4.89 31.79
CA GLY A 658 15.08 -4.06 30.90
C GLY A 658 15.35 -2.64 31.43
N THR A 659 14.90 -2.30 32.63
CA THR A 659 15.08 -0.96 33.22
C THR A 659 16.46 -0.73 33.85
N SER A 660 17.34 -1.73 33.87
CA SER A 660 18.69 -1.61 34.43
C SER A 660 19.55 -0.63 33.63
N LYS A 661 19.66 0.58 34.12
CA LYS A 661 20.32 1.75 33.46
C LYS A 661 21.86 1.75 33.54
N ASN A 662 22.53 0.64 33.71
CA ASN A 662 23.99 0.60 33.80
C ASN A 662 24.65 0.62 32.42
N TYR A 663 24.69 1.80 31.82
CA TYR A 663 25.35 2.09 30.52
C TYR A 663 26.77 2.65 30.69
N SER A 664 27.45 2.40 31.79
CA SER A 664 28.85 2.79 31.92
C SER A 664 29.71 2.00 30.93
N SER A 665 30.35 2.70 30.04
CA SER A 665 31.49 2.31 29.18
C SER A 665 31.61 0.80 28.86
N GLY A 666 30.84 0.30 27.90
CA GLY A 666 30.85 -1.09 27.50
C GLY A 666 29.79 -1.92 28.16
N ALA A 667 28.80 -1.34 28.73
CA ALA A 667 27.74 -2.03 29.46
C ALA A 667 26.95 -2.91 28.52
N THR A 668 27.17 -3.89 28.75
CA THR A 668 27.09 -5.27 28.48
C THR A 668 25.77 -5.75 27.93
N ARG A 669 24.66 -5.03 28.06
CA ARG A 669 23.36 -5.48 27.58
C ARG A 669 22.70 -4.57 26.54
N ALA A 670 23.36 -3.49 26.11
CA ALA A 670 22.80 -2.68 25.03
C ALA A 670 22.61 -3.52 23.77
N ILE A 671 21.45 -3.45 23.18
CA ILE A 671 21.20 -4.10 21.89
C ILE A 671 21.98 -3.33 20.84
N LEU A 672 22.91 -4.00 20.18
CA LEU A 672 23.68 -3.42 19.09
C LEU A 672 23.16 -3.92 17.76
N ASN A 673 23.27 -3.07 16.75
CA ASN A 673 22.97 -3.48 15.41
C ASN A 673 23.87 -4.64 14.97
N SER A 674 23.33 -5.57 14.20
CA SER A 674 24.02 -6.79 13.79
C SER A 674 25.34 -6.56 13.05
N SER A 675 25.50 -5.42 12.40
CA SER A 675 26.74 -5.06 11.67
C SER A 675 27.93 -4.73 12.59
N VAL A 676 27.64 -4.27 13.82
CA VAL A 676 28.63 -3.74 14.77
C VAL A 676 29.70 -4.74 15.12
N ALA A 677 29.35 -6.01 15.38
CA ALA A 677 30.31 -7.06 15.70
C ALA A 677 31.37 -7.23 14.59
N GLY A 678 30.93 -7.16 13.32
CA GLY A 678 31.85 -7.19 12.17
C GLY A 678 32.75 -5.96 12.12
N TYR A 679 32.19 -4.78 12.33
CA TYR A 679 32.96 -3.52 12.25
C TYR A 679 34.07 -3.47 13.30
N ILE A 680 33.80 -3.84 14.53
CA ILE A 680 34.79 -3.79 15.60
C ILE A 680 35.88 -4.84 15.41
N ASN A 681 35.54 -6.06 15.01
CA ASN A 681 36.47 -7.18 15.06
C ASN A 681 37.30 -7.35 13.78
N THR A 682 36.92 -6.70 12.67
CA THR A 682 37.63 -6.85 11.40
C THR A 682 39.08 -6.35 11.46
N ALA A 683 39.38 -5.32 12.27
CA ALA A 683 40.76 -4.87 12.48
C ALA A 683 41.62 -6.02 13.09
N LYS A 684 41.12 -6.72 14.12
CA LYS A 684 41.81 -7.86 14.72
C LYS A 684 41.97 -9.03 13.75
N VAL A 685 40.94 -9.37 12.99
CA VAL A 685 40.97 -10.41 11.94
C VAL A 685 42.01 -10.08 10.86
N ASN A 686 42.07 -8.82 10.43
CA ASN A 686 43.08 -8.38 9.44
C ASN A 686 44.52 -8.48 10.02
N MET A 687 44.71 -8.13 11.30
CA MET A 687 45.99 -8.29 11.98
C MET A 687 46.39 -9.78 12.05
N ASP A 688 45.48 -10.66 12.45
CA ASP A 688 45.73 -12.09 12.52
C ASP A 688 46.02 -12.70 11.15
N SER A 689 45.33 -12.29 10.10
CA SER A 689 45.63 -12.68 8.72
C SER A 689 47.03 -12.25 8.30
N GLY A 690 47.45 -11.04 8.65
CA GLY A 690 48.80 -10.53 8.42
C GLY A 690 49.88 -11.35 9.17
N PHE A 691 49.66 -11.68 10.44
CA PHE A 691 50.55 -12.56 11.22
C PHE A 691 50.62 -13.97 10.63
N THR A 692 49.49 -14.49 10.10
CA THR A 692 49.45 -15.83 9.48
C THR A 692 50.22 -15.82 8.15
N SER A 693 50.16 -14.74 7.39
CA SER A 693 50.91 -14.63 6.13
C SER A 693 52.40 -14.48 6.35
N LEU A 694 52.82 -13.73 7.37
CA LEU A 694 54.24 -13.60 7.77
C LEU A 694 54.81 -14.93 8.25
N SER A 695 54.13 -15.59 9.18
CA SER A 695 54.54 -16.89 9.76
C SER A 695 55.94 -16.92 10.32
N THR A 696 56.43 -18.12 10.64
CA THR A 696 57.81 -18.39 11.06
C THR A 696 58.70 -18.73 9.86
N LEU A 697 60.00 -18.66 10.03
CA LEU A 697 60.97 -18.99 8.97
C LEU A 697 60.71 -20.42 8.43
N HIS A 698 60.54 -21.38 9.31
CA HIS A 698 60.36 -22.77 8.91
C HIS A 698 59.00 -23.10 8.29
N GLU A 699 57.93 -22.38 8.64
CA GLU A 699 56.64 -22.46 7.91
C GLU A 699 56.75 -21.92 6.51
N ARG A 700 57.58 -20.90 6.33
CA ARG A 700 57.73 -20.22 5.03
C ARG A 700 58.62 -21.04 4.09
N ARG A 701 59.70 -21.57 4.59
CA ARG A 701 60.79 -22.15 3.77
C ARG A 701 61.11 -23.61 4.06
N GLY A 702 60.49 -24.26 5.04
CA GLY A 702 60.84 -25.62 5.50
C GLY A 702 62.18 -25.63 6.21
N GLU A 703 62.76 -26.85 6.43
CA GLU A 703 64.02 -27.06 7.11
C GLU A 703 65.23 -26.72 6.20
N ASN A 704 66.22 -26.02 6.72
CA ASN A 704 67.37 -25.66 5.99
C ASN A 704 68.53 -26.71 6.08
N ALA A 705 68.43 -27.67 7.00
CA ALA A 705 69.47 -28.68 7.19
C ALA A 705 69.69 -29.61 5.96
N LEU A 706 68.80 -29.55 4.96
CA LEU A 706 68.90 -30.28 3.72
C LEU A 706 69.51 -29.44 2.55
N ASP A 707 69.82 -28.18 2.79
CA ASP A 707 70.31 -27.21 1.76
C ASP A 707 71.86 -27.18 1.66
N VAL A 708 72.55 -28.28 1.89
CA VAL A 708 73.99 -28.37 2.14
C VAL A 708 74.85 -27.86 1.00
N ASN A 709 74.37 -27.63 -0.23
CA ASN A 709 75.15 -27.24 -1.43
C ASN A 709 74.54 -26.12 -2.29
N ASN A 710 73.66 -25.30 -1.74
CA ASN A 710 73.01 -24.24 -2.52
C ASN A 710 73.94 -23.08 -2.83
N LYS A 711 74.37 -22.96 -4.09
CA LYS A 711 75.23 -21.87 -4.57
C LYS A 711 74.50 -20.72 -5.29
N LYS A 712 73.22 -20.90 -5.69
CA LYS A 712 72.55 -19.94 -6.56
C LYS A 712 71.28 -19.30 -6.02
N GLY A 713 70.42 -20.03 -5.37
CA GLY A 713 69.13 -19.57 -4.83
C GLY A 713 68.14 -20.66 -4.65
N GLN A 714 66.95 -20.31 -4.16
CA GLN A 714 65.86 -21.27 -3.91
C GLN A 714 64.52 -20.59 -4.19
N ALA A 715 63.61 -21.35 -4.85
CA ALA A 715 62.22 -21.02 -5.02
C ALA A 715 61.42 -21.86 -4.04
N TRP A 716 60.38 -21.29 -3.52
CA TRP A 716 59.47 -21.99 -2.62
C TRP A 716 58.04 -21.49 -2.82
N ALA A 717 57.09 -22.38 -2.55
CA ALA A 717 55.69 -22.07 -2.52
C ALA A 717 55.00 -22.87 -1.41
N ARG A 718 53.94 -22.30 -0.81
CA ARG A 718 53.13 -23.00 0.20
C ARG A 718 51.65 -22.66 0.12
N ILE A 719 50.84 -23.58 0.60
CA ILE A 719 49.43 -23.40 0.88
C ILE A 719 49.26 -23.24 2.37
N ILE A 720 48.44 -22.31 2.77
CA ILE A 720 48.14 -21.98 4.18
C ILE A 720 46.65 -22.25 4.40
N GLY A 721 46.34 -23.00 5.48
CA GLY A 721 44.99 -23.19 5.96
C GLY A 721 44.96 -22.93 7.47
N GLN A 722 44.04 -22.11 7.96
CA GLN A 722 43.85 -21.84 9.37
C GLN A 722 42.37 -21.73 9.71
N HIS A 723 41.97 -22.32 10.80
CA HIS A 723 40.70 -22.10 11.46
C HIS A 723 40.93 -21.61 12.87
N SER A 724 40.27 -20.50 13.27
CA SER A 724 40.33 -20.02 14.65
C SER A 724 38.94 -19.64 15.16
N LYS A 725 38.77 -19.82 16.48
CA LYS A 725 37.62 -19.34 17.22
C LYS A 725 38.10 -18.49 18.39
N ASP A 726 37.64 -17.26 18.43
CA ASP A 726 38.02 -16.24 19.38
C ASP A 726 36.79 -15.77 20.15
N GLU A 727 36.77 -15.97 21.46
CA GLU A 727 35.74 -15.50 22.38
C GLU A 727 36.29 -14.26 23.11
N GLY A 728 35.67 -13.12 22.91
CA GLY A 728 36.03 -11.85 23.55
C GLY A 728 35.66 -11.83 25.03
N LYS A 729 36.26 -10.93 25.77
CA LYS A 729 36.01 -10.75 27.19
C LYS A 729 34.63 -10.19 27.48
N GLU A 730 34.23 -9.16 26.66
CA GLU A 730 33.03 -8.38 26.94
C GLU A 730 31.79 -9.03 26.28
N ARG A 731 31.73 -9.10 24.95
CA ARG A 731 30.53 -9.60 24.30
C ARG A 731 30.70 -10.28 22.94
N PHE A 732 31.72 -9.91 22.13
CA PHE A 732 31.82 -10.38 20.77
C PHE A 732 32.70 -11.64 20.66
N ASN A 733 32.25 -12.56 19.82
CA ASN A 733 33.02 -13.74 19.42
C ASN A 733 33.10 -13.75 17.88
N TYR A 734 34.15 -14.39 17.35
CA TYR A 734 34.24 -14.66 15.93
C TYR A 734 34.88 -16.01 15.63
N GLU A 735 34.55 -16.57 14.50
CA GLU A 735 35.17 -17.76 13.92
C GLU A 735 35.69 -17.38 12.54
N THR A 736 36.98 -17.72 12.27
CA THR A 736 37.66 -17.33 11.04
C THR A 736 38.29 -18.53 10.37
N ASP A 737 38.03 -18.66 9.05
CA ASP A 737 38.75 -19.56 8.16
C ASP A 737 39.65 -18.74 7.24
N ILE A 738 40.94 -19.02 7.23
CA ILE A 738 41.92 -18.38 6.37
C ILE A 738 42.50 -19.42 5.42
N TYR A 739 42.47 -19.13 4.14
CA TYR A 739 43.11 -19.90 3.08
C TYR A 739 44.02 -19.00 2.27
N GLY A 740 45.21 -19.48 1.96
CA GLY A 740 46.16 -18.67 1.22
C GLY A 740 47.20 -19.48 0.44
N VAL A 741 47.78 -18.82 -0.52
CA VAL A 741 48.94 -19.26 -1.27
C VAL A 741 50.04 -18.24 -1.14
N GLN A 742 51.24 -18.70 -0.95
CA GLN A 742 52.42 -17.85 -0.85
C GLN A 742 53.55 -18.46 -1.70
N ALA A 743 54.25 -17.64 -2.49
CA ALA A 743 55.39 -18.09 -3.25
C ALA A 743 56.52 -17.06 -3.19
N GLY A 744 57.72 -17.52 -3.16
CA GLY A 744 58.88 -16.65 -3.07
C GLY A 744 60.16 -17.23 -3.71
N TYR A 745 61.11 -16.36 -3.85
CA TYR A 745 62.44 -16.67 -4.34
C TYR A 745 63.49 -15.97 -3.46
N ASP A 746 64.48 -16.77 -2.97
CA ASP A 746 65.60 -16.28 -2.19
C ASP A 746 66.90 -16.45 -2.95
N PHE A 747 67.64 -15.38 -3.11
CA PHE A 747 68.96 -15.33 -3.71
C PHE A 747 69.99 -15.65 -2.64
N ASN A 748 70.96 -16.49 -2.92
CA ASN A 748 72.14 -16.63 -2.07
C ASN A 748 73.09 -15.49 -2.43
N ILE A 749 73.15 -14.43 -1.62
CA ILE A 749 73.88 -13.22 -1.90
C ILE A 749 75.36 -13.33 -1.47
N LYS A 750 75.65 -14.04 -0.37
CA LYS A 750 76.99 -14.10 0.17
C LYS A 750 77.21 -15.38 0.97
N ASN A 751 78.18 -16.18 0.51
CA ASN A 751 78.78 -17.23 1.34
C ASN A 751 80.00 -16.62 2.01
N SER A 752 80.01 -16.44 3.31
CA SER A 752 81.12 -15.93 4.09
C SER A 752 81.67 -17.02 5.01
N GLU A 753 82.89 -16.79 5.54
CA GLU A 753 83.46 -17.70 6.54
C GLU A 753 82.59 -17.91 7.78
N ASP A 754 81.66 -16.91 8.06
CA ASP A 754 80.74 -16.97 9.17
C ASP A 754 79.40 -17.64 8.86
N GLY A 755 79.05 -17.91 7.56
CA GLY A 755 77.74 -18.54 7.22
C GLY A 755 77.14 -18.01 5.92
N ASN A 756 75.95 -18.42 5.56
CA ASN A 756 75.23 -18.16 4.34
C ASN A 756 74.14 -17.13 4.55
N ARG A 757 74.01 -16.13 3.63
CA ARG A 757 72.96 -15.12 3.63
C ARG A 757 72.10 -15.22 2.38
N TYR A 758 70.82 -15.37 2.64
CA TYR A 758 69.72 -15.38 1.63
C TYR A 758 68.94 -14.10 1.74
N THR A 759 68.70 -13.44 0.62
CA THR A 759 67.79 -12.31 0.54
C THR A 759 66.79 -12.54 -0.57
N GLY A 760 65.56 -12.28 -0.33
CA GLY A 760 64.52 -12.69 -1.27
C GLY A 760 63.27 -11.83 -1.19
N PHE A 761 62.30 -12.20 -1.98
CA PHE A 761 61.00 -11.59 -2.02
C PHE A 761 59.93 -12.70 -2.10
N TYR A 762 58.71 -12.38 -1.67
CA TYR A 762 57.58 -13.25 -1.84
C TYR A 762 56.30 -12.44 -2.09
N PHE A 763 55.30 -13.10 -2.60
CA PHE A 763 53.92 -12.63 -2.66
C PHE A 763 53.02 -13.62 -1.94
N THR A 764 51.95 -13.06 -1.36
CA THR A 764 50.92 -13.88 -0.67
C THR A 764 49.55 -13.43 -1.12
N ASN A 765 48.65 -14.35 -1.36
CA ASN A 765 47.24 -14.07 -1.57
C ASN A 765 46.45 -14.89 -0.53
N THR A 766 45.77 -14.21 0.37
CA THR A 766 44.91 -14.86 1.37
C THR A 766 43.47 -14.42 1.25
N THR A 767 42.58 -15.32 1.56
CA THR A 767 41.16 -15.06 1.72
C THR A 767 40.74 -15.52 3.11
N ALA A 768 40.15 -14.64 3.92
CA ALA A 768 39.54 -14.97 5.20
C ALA A 768 38.01 -14.87 5.10
N SER A 769 37.34 -15.82 5.72
CA SER A 769 35.90 -15.83 5.91
C SER A 769 35.60 -15.86 7.39
N THR A 770 35.00 -14.78 7.92
CA THR A 770 34.81 -14.63 9.37
C THR A 770 33.34 -14.48 9.68
N ASP A 771 32.83 -15.36 10.54
CA ASP A 771 31.51 -15.30 11.15
C ASP A 771 31.59 -14.63 12.52
N PHE A 772 30.67 -13.67 12.76
CA PHE A 772 30.65 -12.91 14.02
C PHE A 772 29.43 -13.23 14.85
N TYR A 773 29.57 -13.12 16.15
CA TYR A 773 28.55 -13.44 17.14
C TYR A 773 28.55 -12.38 18.25
N ASP A 774 27.35 -12.06 18.77
CA ASP A 774 27.17 -11.18 19.92
C ASP A 774 26.40 -11.91 21.02
N ARG A 775 26.95 -12.00 22.20
CA ARG A 775 26.33 -12.68 23.38
C ARG A 775 25.00 -12.08 23.77
N TYR A 776 24.83 -10.77 23.52
CA TYR A 776 23.64 -9.99 23.85
C TYR A 776 22.78 -9.66 22.63
N ARG A 777 22.98 -10.37 21.51
CA ARG A 777 22.05 -10.23 20.38
C ARG A 777 20.63 -10.52 20.86
N ALA A 778 19.72 -9.57 20.62
CA ALA A 778 18.35 -9.68 21.03
C ALA A 778 17.40 -9.87 19.84
N GLN A 779 16.22 -10.39 20.14
CA GLN A 779 15.06 -10.43 19.25
C GLN A 779 13.84 -10.08 20.08
N ASN A 780 13.09 -9.06 19.62
CA ASN A 780 11.97 -8.49 20.37
C ASN A 780 12.38 -8.08 21.81
N GLY A 781 13.55 -7.47 21.94
CA GLY A 781 14.11 -7.04 23.21
C GLY A 781 14.68 -8.14 24.10
N ILE A 782 14.46 -9.41 23.79
CA ILE A 782 14.92 -10.55 24.61
C ILE A 782 16.19 -11.15 24.01
N ILE A 783 17.16 -11.51 24.87
CA ILE A 783 18.41 -12.15 24.45
C ILE A 783 18.10 -13.44 23.69
N ALA A 784 18.43 -13.46 22.40
CA ALA A 784 18.17 -14.59 21.53
C ALA A 784 19.13 -15.76 21.79
N SER A 785 18.70 -16.99 21.57
CA SER A 785 19.56 -18.20 21.64
C SER A 785 20.61 -18.18 20.52
N ASP A 786 20.23 -17.84 19.30
CA ASP A 786 21.13 -17.67 18.16
C ASP A 786 21.88 -16.34 18.29
N LYS A 787 23.23 -16.41 18.36
CA LYS A 787 24.14 -15.27 18.57
C LYS A 787 24.76 -14.73 17.28
N TYR A 788 24.54 -15.36 16.15
CA TYR A 788 25.12 -14.98 14.87
C TYR A 788 24.64 -13.59 14.43
N THR A 789 25.58 -12.73 14.01
CA THR A 789 25.31 -11.34 13.63
C THR A 789 25.68 -11.03 12.19
N GLY A 790 26.52 -11.82 11.55
CA GLY A 790 26.93 -11.57 10.16
C GLY A 790 28.29 -12.15 9.82
N LYS A 791 28.70 -11.88 8.60
CA LYS A 791 29.93 -12.41 8.02
C LYS A 791 30.75 -11.32 7.33
N VAL A 792 32.09 -11.41 7.45
CA VAL A 792 33.02 -10.61 6.65
C VAL A 792 33.89 -11.53 5.79
N LYS A 793 34.03 -11.15 4.52
CA LYS A 793 35.00 -11.74 3.60
C LYS A 793 36.14 -10.76 3.39
N THR A 794 37.36 -11.16 3.79
CA THR A 794 38.59 -10.40 3.61
C THR A 794 39.40 -11.01 2.48
N LYS A 795 39.91 -10.19 1.59
CA LYS A 795 40.93 -10.55 0.60
C LYS A 795 42.15 -9.71 0.86
N ASP A 796 43.31 -10.37 1.01
CA ASP A 796 44.60 -9.73 1.25
C ASP A 796 45.59 -10.19 0.19
N PHE A 797 46.26 -9.21 -0.42
CA PHE A 797 47.42 -9.42 -1.27
C PHE A 797 48.60 -8.75 -0.62
N SER A 798 49.67 -9.52 -0.36
CA SER A 798 50.85 -9.04 0.33
C SER A 798 52.12 -9.24 -0.52
N LEU A 799 53.05 -8.30 -0.40
CA LEU A 799 54.38 -8.36 -0.91
C LEU A 799 55.38 -8.32 0.23
N GLY A 800 56.31 -9.26 0.26
CA GLY A 800 57.30 -9.33 1.30
C GLY A 800 58.75 -9.37 0.80
N LEU A 801 59.63 -8.81 1.62
CA LEU A 801 61.06 -8.88 1.48
C LEU A 801 61.65 -9.64 2.66
N THR A 802 62.60 -10.50 2.38
CA THR A 802 63.25 -11.33 3.39
C THR A 802 64.76 -11.19 3.37
N THR A 803 65.41 -11.29 4.52
CA THR A 803 66.84 -11.57 4.61
C THR A 803 67.12 -12.49 5.77
N THR A 804 67.67 -13.64 5.48
CA THR A 804 67.98 -14.70 6.46
C THR A 804 69.47 -15.01 6.45
N LYS A 805 70.12 -14.92 7.60
CA LYS A 805 71.53 -15.31 7.76
C LYS A 805 71.62 -16.58 8.63
N TYR A 806 72.22 -17.62 8.09
CA TYR A 806 72.55 -18.85 8.80
C TYR A 806 74.04 -18.81 9.14
N TYR A 807 74.38 -18.89 10.43
CA TYR A 807 75.73 -18.94 10.93
C TYR A 807 76.22 -20.39 11.06
N ASN A 808 77.56 -20.57 10.92
CA ASN A 808 78.17 -21.89 11.00
C ASN A 808 78.04 -22.56 12.39
N ASN A 809 77.76 -21.76 13.44
CA ASN A 809 77.53 -22.23 14.80
C ASN A 809 76.12 -22.72 15.08
N GLY A 810 75.25 -22.84 14.00
CA GLY A 810 73.88 -23.30 14.09
C GLY A 810 72.86 -22.19 14.46
N PHE A 811 73.27 -20.92 14.66
CA PHE A 811 72.38 -19.79 14.88
C PHE A 811 71.85 -19.30 13.53
N TYR A 812 70.62 -18.81 13.52
CA TYR A 812 70.08 -18.06 12.42
C TYR A 812 69.38 -16.76 12.89
N LEU A 813 69.30 -15.79 11.98
CA LEU A 813 68.57 -14.58 12.13
C LEU A 813 67.78 -14.34 10.84
N ASP A 814 66.46 -14.18 10.96
CA ASP A 814 65.54 -13.92 9.86
C ASP A 814 64.86 -12.56 10.05
N LEU A 815 64.91 -11.70 9.04
CA LEU A 815 64.23 -10.42 9.02
C LEU A 815 63.26 -10.39 7.86
N VAL A 816 62.03 -9.99 8.13
CA VAL A 816 60.96 -9.88 7.10
C VAL A 816 60.29 -8.54 7.20
N GLY A 817 60.09 -7.90 6.05
CA GLY A 817 59.21 -6.74 5.86
C GLY A 817 58.09 -7.10 4.90
N GLN A 818 56.86 -6.80 5.22
CA GLN A 818 55.68 -7.09 4.38
C GLN A 818 54.77 -5.90 4.25
N LEU A 819 54.33 -5.64 3.03
CA LEU A 819 53.26 -4.68 2.71
C LEU A 819 52.01 -5.44 2.23
N SER A 820 50.90 -5.14 2.81
CA SER A 820 49.61 -5.81 2.52
C SER A 820 48.55 -4.85 2.02
N PHE A 821 47.71 -5.28 1.05
CA PHE A 821 46.57 -4.57 0.49
C PHE A 821 45.31 -5.37 0.81
N ILE A 822 44.40 -4.78 1.56
CA ILE A 822 43.27 -5.47 2.20
C ILE A 822 41.97 -4.94 1.65
N ASN A 823 41.03 -5.86 1.36
CA ASN A 823 39.66 -5.55 1.00
C ASN A 823 38.70 -6.40 1.86
N ASN A 824 37.87 -5.71 2.64
CA ASN A 824 36.82 -6.28 3.46
C ASN A 824 35.46 -6.10 2.82
N LYS A 825 34.64 -7.15 2.80
CA LYS A 825 33.23 -7.09 2.41
C LYS A 825 32.38 -7.59 3.58
N TYR A 826 31.63 -6.67 4.15
CA TYR A 826 30.71 -6.92 5.24
C TYR A 826 29.34 -7.36 4.70
N ASN A 827 28.70 -8.33 5.34
CA ASN A 827 27.32 -8.73 5.14
C ASN A 827 26.75 -9.07 6.51
N SER A 828 25.94 -8.19 7.07
CA SER A 828 25.30 -8.41 8.35
C SER A 828 24.00 -9.20 8.22
N ARG A 829 23.54 -9.77 9.32
CA ARG A 829 22.30 -10.55 9.40
C ARG A 829 21.06 -9.73 9.02
N ASP A 830 21.06 -8.44 9.29
CA ASP A 830 19.97 -7.50 8.97
C ASP A 830 20.00 -6.98 7.54
N GLY A 831 20.90 -7.51 6.70
CA GLY A 831 21.02 -7.19 5.29
C GLY A 831 21.89 -5.97 4.98
N VAL A 832 22.48 -5.32 5.99
CA VAL A 832 23.44 -4.23 5.76
C VAL A 832 24.70 -4.80 5.11
N SER A 833 25.16 -4.20 4.03
CA SER A 833 26.36 -4.59 3.29
C SER A 833 27.26 -3.37 3.07
N ALA A 834 28.52 -3.50 3.44
CA ALA A 834 29.52 -2.46 3.26
C ALA A 834 30.83 -3.02 2.70
N LYS A 835 31.70 -2.14 2.18
CA LYS A 835 33.05 -2.47 1.71
C LYS A 835 34.05 -1.52 2.36
N GLN A 836 35.18 -2.08 2.77
CA GLN A 836 36.27 -1.32 3.36
C GLN A 836 37.59 -1.74 2.72
N ARG A 837 38.46 -0.78 2.46
CA ARG A 837 39.82 -1.02 2.00
C ARG A 837 40.80 -0.68 3.12
N GLY A 838 41.95 -1.33 3.09
CA GLY A 838 43.03 -1.04 4.00
C GLY A 838 44.37 -1.45 3.47
N ASN A 839 45.40 -1.07 4.17
CA ASN A 839 46.77 -1.48 3.93
C ASN A 839 47.47 -1.73 5.27
N ALA A 840 48.41 -2.65 5.28
CA ALA A 840 49.22 -2.94 6.45
C ALA A 840 50.69 -3.00 6.11
N LEU A 841 51.54 -2.60 7.08
CA LEU A 841 52.97 -2.74 7.02
C LEU A 841 53.41 -3.59 8.23
N ALA A 842 54.19 -4.63 7.99
CA ALA A 842 54.62 -5.51 9.05
C ALA A 842 56.11 -5.79 8.97
N PHE A 843 56.73 -5.97 10.16
CA PHE A 843 58.12 -6.32 10.32
C PHE A 843 58.25 -7.46 11.27
N SER A 844 59.08 -8.49 10.95
CA SER A 844 59.35 -9.62 11.81
C SER A 844 60.84 -9.78 11.96
N VAL A 845 61.27 -10.06 13.20
CA VAL A 845 62.60 -10.49 13.54
C VAL A 845 62.49 -11.84 14.25
N GLU A 846 63.13 -12.86 13.69
CA GLU A 846 63.17 -14.21 14.26
C GLU A 846 64.60 -14.68 14.36
N GLY A 847 64.94 -15.32 15.48
CA GLY A 847 66.25 -15.98 15.70
C GLY A 847 66.08 -17.31 16.39
N GLY A 848 66.94 -18.24 16.07
CA GLY A 848 67.00 -19.55 16.71
C GLY A 848 68.41 -20.16 16.60
N LYS A 849 68.62 -21.17 17.39
CA LYS A 849 69.89 -21.90 17.35
C LYS A 849 69.65 -23.40 17.44
N ASN A 850 70.16 -24.14 16.44
CA ASN A 850 70.07 -25.56 16.36
C ASN A 850 71.16 -26.24 17.25
N TYR A 851 70.75 -27.15 18.15
CA TYR A 851 71.63 -27.95 18.96
C TYR A 851 71.39 -29.42 18.62
N SER A 852 72.42 -30.15 18.17
CA SER A 852 72.42 -31.59 17.94
C SER A 852 72.42 -32.35 19.22
N LEU A 853 71.45 -33.26 19.38
CA LEU A 853 71.28 -34.16 20.50
C LEU A 853 71.59 -35.63 20.03
N GLY A 854 72.89 -35.91 19.77
CA GLY A 854 73.28 -37.20 19.18
C GLY A 854 73.13 -37.20 17.62
N SER A 855 73.06 -38.41 17.04
CA SER A 855 73.08 -38.58 15.59
C SER A 855 71.75 -38.32 14.89
N ASN A 856 70.63 -38.42 15.58
CA ASN A 856 69.28 -38.40 15.00
C ASN A 856 68.40 -37.26 15.49
N TRP A 857 68.64 -36.63 16.60
CA TRP A 857 67.84 -35.60 17.22
C TRP A 857 68.57 -34.28 17.26
N ALA A 858 67.74 -33.22 17.08
CA ALA A 858 68.12 -31.85 17.31
C ALA A 858 67.02 -31.06 17.98
N ILE A 859 67.38 -30.07 18.80
CA ILE A 859 66.50 -29.13 19.42
C ILE A 859 66.89 -27.71 19.03
N GLU A 860 65.90 -26.89 18.68
CA GLU A 860 66.10 -25.53 18.25
C GLU A 860 65.21 -24.59 19.05
N PRO A 861 65.71 -23.95 20.13
CA PRO A 861 65.01 -22.83 20.74
C PRO A 861 64.93 -21.67 19.77
N GLN A 862 63.77 -20.99 19.76
CA GLN A 862 63.39 -19.95 18.84
C GLN A 862 62.74 -18.79 19.55
N ALA A 863 62.97 -17.56 19.07
CA ALA A 863 62.30 -16.37 19.52
C ALA A 863 61.93 -15.53 18.30
N GLN A 864 60.75 -14.92 18.28
CA GLN A 864 60.25 -14.06 17.21
C GLN A 864 59.52 -12.88 17.81
N LEU A 865 59.73 -11.69 17.21
CA LEU A 865 59.01 -10.46 17.46
C LEU A 865 58.45 -9.94 16.18
N ILE A 866 57.13 -9.68 16.13
CA ILE A 866 56.43 -9.17 14.96
C ILE A 866 55.74 -7.88 15.36
N TYR A 867 56.00 -6.79 14.60
CA TYR A 867 55.28 -5.54 14.68
C TYR A 867 54.49 -5.36 13.39
N GLN A 868 53.22 -4.96 13.52
CA GLN A 868 52.33 -4.69 12.41
C GLN A 868 51.61 -3.38 12.65
N TYR A 869 51.57 -2.51 11.60
CA TYR A 869 50.76 -1.32 11.55
C TYR A 869 49.69 -1.55 10.49
N LEU A 870 48.40 -1.31 10.87
CA LEU A 870 47.23 -1.47 10.04
C LEU A 870 46.52 -0.11 9.88
N ASN A 871 46.20 0.24 8.65
CA ASN A 871 45.35 1.39 8.33
C ASN A 871 44.14 0.92 7.54
N LEU A 872 42.98 0.97 8.16
CA LEU A 872 41.68 0.70 7.56
C LEU A 872 41.02 2.03 7.23
N LYS A 873 40.54 2.19 5.99
CA LYS A 873 39.81 3.40 5.57
C LYS A 873 38.47 3.45 6.24
N ASP A 874 38.05 4.64 6.62
CA ASP A 874 36.69 4.91 7.07
C ASP A 874 35.67 4.63 5.98
N PHE A 875 34.46 4.30 6.37
CA PHE A 875 33.36 4.04 5.44
C PHE A 875 32.02 4.38 6.05
N ASN A 876 31.00 4.55 5.18
CA ASN A 876 29.62 4.71 5.56
C ASN A 876 28.84 3.46 5.13
N ASP A 877 27.97 2.92 6.00
CA ASP A 877 27.18 1.73 5.73
C ASP A 877 25.76 2.04 5.19
N GLY A 878 25.49 3.30 4.91
CA GLY A 878 24.19 3.84 4.50
C GLY A 878 23.41 4.50 5.63
N VAL A 879 23.79 4.25 6.88
CA VAL A 879 23.20 4.83 8.10
C VAL A 879 24.27 5.44 9.00
N ARG A 880 25.43 4.79 9.12
CA ARG A 880 26.48 5.08 10.11
C ARG A 880 27.82 5.34 9.46
N GLU A 881 28.50 6.33 9.99
CA GLU A 881 29.95 6.52 9.75
C GLU A 881 30.72 5.56 10.65
N VAL A 882 31.62 4.79 10.07
CA VAL A 882 32.50 3.86 10.77
C VAL A 882 33.95 4.30 10.63
N HIS A 883 34.57 4.65 11.74
CA HIS A 883 35.94 5.10 11.80
C HIS A 883 36.81 4.08 12.53
N HIS A 884 37.82 3.60 11.83
CA HIS A 884 38.88 2.83 12.43
C HIS A 884 40.12 3.73 12.60
N GLY A 885 40.66 3.75 13.81
CA GLY A 885 41.94 4.36 14.03
C GLY A 885 43.05 3.59 13.30
N ASN A 886 44.23 4.20 13.27
CA ASN A 886 45.43 3.47 12.92
C ASN A 886 45.73 2.47 14.03
N ASP A 887 45.72 1.21 13.72
CA ASP A 887 46.00 0.12 14.69
C ASP A 887 47.44 -0.36 14.56
N SER A 888 48.08 -0.61 15.66
CA SER A 888 49.38 -1.28 15.70
C SER A 888 49.36 -2.44 16.67
N ALA A 889 50.00 -3.51 16.29
CA ALA A 889 50.08 -4.70 17.08
C ALA A 889 51.53 -5.19 17.19
N LEU A 890 51.91 -5.57 18.37
CA LEU A 890 53.17 -6.24 18.67
C LEU A 890 52.89 -7.65 19.17
N ARG A 891 53.46 -8.68 18.51
CA ARG A 891 53.32 -10.09 18.87
C ARG A 891 54.69 -10.72 19.11
N ALA A 892 54.87 -11.42 20.20
CA ALA A 892 56.08 -12.19 20.52
C ALA A 892 55.78 -13.68 20.52
N ARG A 893 56.78 -14.47 20.17
CA ARG A 893 56.82 -15.92 20.25
C ARG A 893 58.10 -16.39 20.94
N LEU A 894 57.95 -17.29 21.87
CA LEU A 894 59.05 -18.10 22.39
C LEU A 894 58.66 -19.57 22.19
N GLY A 895 59.57 -20.36 21.70
CA GLY A 895 59.28 -21.80 21.49
C GLY A 895 60.52 -22.59 21.20
N PHE A 896 60.31 -23.83 20.95
CA PHE A 896 61.34 -24.74 20.49
C PHE A 896 60.78 -25.71 19.45
N ARG A 897 61.66 -26.15 18.59
CA ARG A 897 61.43 -27.16 17.56
C ARG A 897 62.33 -28.35 17.87
N THR A 898 61.78 -29.56 17.91
CA THR A 898 62.55 -30.80 18.02
C THR A 898 62.48 -31.56 16.72
N THR A 899 63.63 -31.92 16.14
CA THR A 899 63.74 -32.59 14.85
C THR A 899 64.31 -33.99 15.01
N TYR A 900 63.68 -34.98 14.33
CA TYR A 900 64.14 -36.35 14.25
C TYR A 900 64.54 -36.74 12.84
N LYS A 901 65.75 -37.26 12.65
CA LYS A 901 66.33 -37.67 11.35
C LYS A 901 66.22 -36.60 10.26
N LYS A 902 66.20 -35.32 10.63
CA LYS A 902 66.02 -34.17 9.74
C LYS A 902 64.72 -34.22 8.94
N ALA A 903 63.82 -35.13 9.19
CA ALA A 903 62.58 -35.32 8.41
C ALA A 903 61.31 -35.06 9.23
N PHE A 904 61.22 -35.51 10.46
CA PHE A 904 60.09 -35.32 11.33
C PHE A 904 60.42 -34.28 12.40
N TYR A 905 59.42 -33.45 12.75
CA TYR A 905 59.60 -32.44 13.77
C TYR A 905 58.35 -32.22 14.62
N SER A 906 58.56 -31.83 15.86
CA SER A 906 57.50 -31.31 16.72
C SER A 906 57.83 -29.86 17.11
N ILE A 907 56.77 -29.14 17.42
CA ILE A 907 56.85 -27.71 17.71
C ILE A 907 56.06 -27.47 19.00
N ALA A 908 56.62 -26.64 19.89
CA ALA A 908 55.88 -26.08 21.01
C ALA A 908 56.23 -24.60 21.16
N ASN A 909 55.24 -23.75 21.15
CA ASN A 909 55.38 -22.31 21.24
C ASN A 909 54.44 -21.70 22.28
N VAL A 910 54.86 -20.59 22.86
CA VAL A 910 53.99 -19.64 23.56
C VAL A 910 53.98 -18.32 22.77
N TRP A 911 52.81 -17.89 22.47
CA TRP A 911 52.55 -16.62 21.79
C TRP A 911 52.01 -15.60 22.77
N HIS A 912 52.35 -14.31 22.58
CA HIS A 912 51.84 -13.21 23.35
C HIS A 912 51.60 -12.00 22.49
N ASP A 913 50.33 -11.51 22.50
CA ASP A 913 49.91 -10.22 21.87
C ASP A 913 49.92 -9.12 22.93
N PHE A 914 50.78 -8.13 22.74
CA PHE A 914 50.82 -6.92 23.57
C PHE A 914 49.66 -5.97 23.29
N SER A 915 48.99 -6.08 22.13
CA SER A 915 47.84 -5.28 21.68
C SER A 915 46.68 -6.20 21.38
N ASN A 916 45.94 -6.60 22.42
CA ASN A 916 44.85 -7.58 22.33
C ASN A 916 43.46 -6.96 22.42
N THR A 917 43.33 -5.64 22.29
CA THR A 917 42.08 -4.89 22.27
C THR A 917 41.82 -4.36 20.86
N THR A 918 40.62 -4.54 20.36
CA THR A 918 40.14 -3.94 19.12
C THR A 918 39.06 -2.93 19.42
N GLU A 919 38.98 -1.84 18.63
CA GLU A 919 37.99 -0.80 18.80
C GLU A 919 37.60 -0.16 17.46
N ALA A 920 36.38 0.39 17.41
CA ALA A 920 35.91 1.24 16.33
C ALA A 920 34.99 2.32 16.88
N ASN A 921 34.98 3.49 16.22
CA ASN A 921 33.96 4.51 16.42
C ASN A 921 32.85 4.30 15.38
N ILE A 922 31.63 4.14 15.83
CA ILE A 922 30.44 3.93 15.00
C ILE A 922 29.50 5.09 15.30
N GLY A 923 29.42 6.04 14.34
CA GLY A 923 28.87 7.35 14.65
C GLY A 923 29.61 7.96 15.86
N SER A 924 28.88 8.34 16.89
CA SER A 924 29.43 8.86 18.13
C SER A 924 29.70 7.81 19.22
N ASP A 925 29.45 6.53 18.93
CA ASP A 925 29.73 5.43 19.89
C ASP A 925 31.13 4.86 19.67
N ARG A 926 31.90 4.75 20.75
CA ARG A 926 33.19 4.07 20.77
C ARG A 926 33.04 2.71 21.43
N ILE A 927 33.17 1.65 20.65
CA ILE A 927 32.99 0.29 21.11
C ILE A 927 34.33 -0.46 21.10
N LYS A 928 34.58 -1.24 22.14
CA LYS A 928 35.83 -1.99 22.31
C LYS A 928 35.56 -3.46 22.65
N GLU A 929 36.50 -4.35 22.25
CA GLU A 929 36.50 -5.72 22.66
C GLU A 929 37.92 -6.16 22.98
N LYS A 930 38.08 -7.03 23.93
CA LYS A 930 39.38 -7.56 24.39
C LYS A 930 39.48 -9.06 24.21
N TYR A 931 40.53 -9.51 23.54
CA TYR A 931 40.76 -10.90 23.24
C TYR A 931 41.89 -11.53 24.08
N SER A 932 42.12 -12.82 23.93
CA SER A 932 43.21 -13.51 24.64
C SER A 932 44.56 -12.97 24.22
N ALA A 933 45.37 -12.61 25.21
CA ALA A 933 46.73 -12.10 24.96
C ALA A 933 47.74 -13.22 24.81
N THR A 934 47.56 -14.35 25.49
CA THR A 934 48.57 -15.42 25.59
C THR A 934 47.98 -16.78 25.31
N TRP A 935 48.60 -17.51 24.42
CA TRP A 935 48.20 -18.89 24.10
C TRP A 935 49.40 -19.78 23.80
N GLY A 936 49.19 -21.08 24.02
CA GLY A 936 50.13 -22.15 23.66
C GLY A 936 49.81 -22.69 22.26
N GLU A 937 50.83 -23.08 21.54
CA GLU A 937 50.75 -23.78 20.28
C GLU A 937 51.59 -25.06 20.34
N ILE A 938 51.04 -26.19 19.90
CA ILE A 938 51.77 -27.44 19.67
C ILE A 938 51.55 -27.88 18.22
N GLY A 939 52.58 -28.49 17.63
CA GLY A 939 52.49 -28.94 16.27
C GLY A 939 53.37 -30.10 15.92
N LEU A 940 53.04 -30.80 14.86
CA LEU A 940 53.79 -31.89 14.24
C LEU A 940 53.98 -31.61 12.78
N GLY A 941 55.16 -31.96 12.24
CA GLY A 941 55.42 -31.76 10.85
C GLY A 941 56.42 -32.76 10.28
N VAL A 942 56.49 -32.73 8.95
CA VAL A 942 57.38 -33.59 8.16
C VAL A 942 57.99 -32.79 7.01
N GLN A 943 59.21 -33.08 6.69
CA GLN A 943 59.92 -32.64 5.52
C GLN A 943 60.55 -33.79 4.79
N LEU A 944 60.18 -34.00 3.57
CA LEU A 944 60.63 -35.10 2.74
C LEU A 944 61.37 -34.59 1.50
N PRO A 945 62.60 -35.06 1.23
CA PRO A 945 63.27 -34.83 -0.01
C PRO A 945 62.61 -35.63 -1.14
N ILE A 946 62.26 -34.99 -2.21
CA ILE A 946 61.81 -35.64 -3.48
C ILE A 946 63.00 -35.92 -4.37
N THR A 947 63.90 -34.99 -4.42
CA THR A 947 65.18 -35.08 -5.11
C THR A 947 66.26 -34.40 -4.27
N ASN A 948 67.52 -34.40 -4.71
CA ASN A 948 68.60 -33.68 -4.05
C ASN A 948 68.39 -32.16 -4.03
N SER A 949 67.48 -31.65 -4.82
CA SER A 949 67.19 -30.22 -4.94
C SER A 949 65.74 -29.84 -4.60
N ALA A 950 64.86 -30.80 -4.41
CA ALA A 950 63.43 -30.55 -4.19
C ALA A 950 62.90 -31.20 -2.92
N TYR A 951 62.12 -30.43 -2.17
CA TYR A 951 61.55 -30.86 -0.89
C TYR A 951 60.08 -30.52 -0.83
N VAL A 952 59.28 -31.40 -0.17
CA VAL A 952 57.95 -31.10 0.31
C VAL A 952 57.98 -31.05 1.82
N TYR A 953 57.35 -30.08 2.39
CA TYR A 953 57.20 -29.95 3.84
C TYR A 953 55.73 -29.69 4.19
N SER A 954 55.34 -30.19 5.37
CA SER A 954 53.97 -29.97 5.86
C SER A 954 53.98 -29.98 7.38
N ASP A 955 53.14 -29.16 7.98
CA ASP A 955 52.85 -29.24 9.42
C ASP A 955 51.37 -28.96 9.71
N ILE A 956 50.96 -29.46 10.86
CA ILE A 956 49.68 -29.17 11.48
C ILE A 956 49.94 -28.70 12.92
N ARG A 957 49.20 -27.69 13.34
CA ARG A 957 49.34 -27.04 14.64
C ARG A 957 48.00 -26.87 15.31
N TYR A 958 47.96 -26.91 16.61
CA TYR A 958 46.85 -26.63 17.48
C TYR A 958 47.20 -25.52 18.44
N GLU A 959 46.31 -24.54 18.56
CA GLU A 959 46.46 -23.34 19.38
C GLU A 959 45.36 -23.29 20.45
N ARG A 960 45.70 -22.88 21.69
CA ARG A 960 44.75 -22.68 22.76
C ARG A 960 45.24 -21.68 23.79
N SER A 961 44.37 -20.76 24.21
CA SER A 961 44.64 -19.82 25.30
C SER A 961 44.74 -20.52 26.64
N PHE A 962 45.55 -19.95 27.53
CA PHE A 962 45.67 -20.41 28.93
C PHE A 962 44.51 -19.91 29.80
N THR A 963 43.75 -18.92 29.33
CA THR A 963 42.57 -18.34 29.99
C THR A 963 41.29 -18.91 29.41
N SER A 964 40.23 -18.99 30.22
CA SER A 964 38.88 -19.39 29.80
C SER A 964 38.03 -18.22 29.34
N ASN A 965 38.38 -17.01 29.76
CA ASN A 965 37.68 -15.77 29.34
C ASN A 965 38.69 -14.59 29.41
N PRO A 966 39.07 -13.97 28.31
CA PRO A 966 38.76 -14.35 26.91
C PRO A 966 39.41 -15.66 26.48
N LYS A 967 38.95 -16.29 25.41
CA LYS A 967 39.41 -17.59 24.96
C LYS A 967 39.83 -17.59 23.50
N HIS A 968 40.91 -18.28 23.19
CA HIS A 968 41.38 -18.55 21.84
C HIS A 968 41.53 -20.05 21.61
N LYS A 969 41.14 -20.54 20.44
CA LYS A 969 41.35 -21.90 19.98
C LYS A 969 41.55 -21.88 18.47
N GLY A 970 42.54 -22.56 17.95
CA GLY A 970 42.84 -22.61 16.54
C GLY A 970 43.49 -23.91 16.08
N TYR A 971 43.38 -24.13 14.78
CA TYR A 971 44.11 -25.16 14.03
C TYR A 971 44.73 -24.48 12.81
N ARG A 972 46.00 -24.81 12.53
CA ARG A 972 46.70 -24.30 11.37
C ARG A 972 47.40 -25.43 10.65
N GLY A 973 47.40 -25.41 9.34
CA GLY A 973 48.13 -26.35 8.51
C GLY A 973 48.87 -25.66 7.38
N THR A 974 50.06 -26.14 7.08
CA THR A 974 50.85 -25.66 5.96
C THR A 974 51.33 -26.85 5.14
N VAL A 975 51.26 -26.74 3.83
CA VAL A 975 51.92 -27.65 2.88
C VAL A 975 52.75 -26.80 1.94
N GLY A 976 54.05 -27.10 1.85
CA GLY A 976 54.96 -26.29 1.01
C GLY A 976 55.89 -27.17 0.20
N PHE A 977 56.38 -26.56 -0.86
CA PHE A 977 57.38 -27.10 -1.79
C PHE A 977 58.55 -26.13 -1.88
N LYS A 978 59.75 -26.66 -1.85
CA LYS A 978 60.96 -25.86 -2.05
C LYS A 978 61.82 -26.51 -3.11
N TYR A 979 62.41 -25.73 -3.98
CA TYR A 979 63.40 -26.13 -4.97
C TYR A 979 64.65 -25.26 -4.87
N THR A 980 65.76 -25.93 -4.80
CA THR A 980 67.13 -25.31 -4.68
C THR A 980 67.87 -25.48 -6.00
N PHE A 981 68.42 -24.39 -6.55
CA PHE A 981 69.11 -24.36 -7.83
C PHE A 981 70.59 -24.57 -7.73
#